data_271b12d096c234f8a2eb4b9aef9fc5c3
#
_entry.id   271b12d096c234f8a2eb4b9aef9fc5c3
#
_cell.length_a   1.000
_cell.length_b   1.000
_cell.length_c   1.000
_cell.angle_alpha   90.00
_cell.angle_beta   90.00
_cell.angle_gamma   90.00
#
_symmetry.space_group_name_H-M   'P 1'
#
loop_
_entity.id
_entity.type
_entity.pdbx_description
1 polymer ?
#
loop_
_entity_poly.entity_id
_entity_poly.type
_entity_poly.pdbx_seq_one_letter_code
_entity_poly.pdbx_strand_id
1 'polypeptide(L)'
;MPTTNQFANKSAPHIQKPHFFRPTQTRYNPNTKSMKYLLFSIVCATALLAQTPDIPAAPPAAGALPAFGRQADPEPKPYEKVITKDAVTKKGVFTLHTIKSKYYYEIPASELGKDFLWVSQIAKTTLGAGYGGQAAGNHVVRWERHDKRVFLRSIEYEIVADPKQPVAKAVEAANNSTILMAFNIEAFGQNDAPVIEVTRLFTTEVPEFSARSRIRARGFDASRTFVESIKTFPTNIETEVTQTYTSPPDLLTAAPGIPRPVGGFGGAMRGSTATILMHYSMIKLPEIPMKPRLFDERVGYFSVRQTDFSSDAQKAKEQVFITRWRLEKKDPSAALSEPVKPITYWVDPATPAKYVKWIKKGIEDWQPAFEAAGFKNGIVAKEAPTAKEDPDWSPEDARYAVVRWLPSTIENAVGPHVSDPRTGEILDADIQFYHNVMNLAKTWYFTQVSPLDPRAQKFPLPDDLMGRLIEYVVAHEVGHTLGFQHNMKASATYPADKVRDAAWVKKMGHTPTLMDYSRFNYVAQPEDKIAVEDLIPGIGPYDKWATHWGYADIPNAKTPEDERPTLNAWSKEQDETPWFRFSTAGSYGSDPGENTEAVGDQDAIKSTAMGLKNLQRVMGFLPTVVAEPGESYTELTSLYERVLGQWTLELNHVTQIVGGMDSQERHYGQAGPRFTPVPKERQRAAVAFLGDNAFATPKAFISADLLRKMEPNGELFRIRSAQTRILGSLISSTRLQRLEEQEALDGAKAYAPDQFLADVRKTVFKELDSAAPQVDAYRRNLQRSYVELVGGRINSMFITDDSRPLFRGELKSLANQLTAAIPKASNRETKLHLEDLKDQIAKALDPKFQAPLGTSNFLFPVRGLDGMELCWPDYSITVERQP
;
A
#
# COMPACT_ATOMS: atom_id res chain seq x y z
N MET A 1 38.58 8.77 -58.26
CA MET A 1 39.55 9.68 -58.97
C MET A 1 38.98 11.07 -58.99
N PRO A 2 39.82 12.03 -58.81
CA PRO A 2 40.11 12.79 -57.59
C PRO A 2 39.82 14.28 -57.87
N THR A 3 39.91 15.12 -56.80
CA THR A 3 40.79 16.28 -56.70
C THR A 3 40.33 17.11 -55.47
N THR A 4 41.16 17.14 -54.50
CA THR A 4 42.20 18.06 -54.01
C THR A 4 41.77 19.48 -53.62
N ASN A 5 42.01 19.71 -52.34
CA ASN A 5 42.67 20.84 -51.66
C ASN A 5 42.23 22.28 -51.88
N GLN A 6 41.95 23.03 -50.82
CA GLN A 6 42.93 24.05 -50.38
C GLN A 6 42.63 24.62 -48.96
N PHE A 7 43.71 24.84 -48.22
CA PHE A 7 43.87 25.46 -46.93
C PHE A 7 43.47 26.93 -46.88
N ALA A 8 42.99 27.40 -45.74
CA ALA A 8 43.37 28.72 -45.24
C ALA A 8 43.22 28.82 -43.72
N ASN A 9 44.35 29.04 -43.07
CA ASN A 9 44.54 29.46 -41.67
C ASN A 9 43.71 30.69 -41.30
N LYS A 10 43.12 30.72 -40.10
CA LYS A 10 43.03 31.92 -39.25
C LYS A 10 43.02 31.53 -37.77
N SER A 11 44.10 31.97 -37.14
CA SER A 11 44.45 32.45 -35.78
C SER A 11 43.41 32.23 -34.68
N ALA A 12 43.88 31.60 -33.59
CA ALA A 12 43.30 31.51 -32.26
C ALA A 12 43.33 32.85 -31.48
N PRO A 13 42.41 33.13 -30.59
CA PRO A 13 42.55 34.13 -29.55
C PRO A 13 42.95 33.52 -28.21
N HIS A 14 43.72 34.32 -27.47
CA HIS A 14 44.35 34.12 -26.19
C HIS A 14 43.40 33.62 -25.07
N ILE A 15 43.90 32.63 -24.34
CA ILE A 15 43.34 32.19 -23.04
C ILE A 15 43.89 33.16 -21.95
N GLN A 16 43.01 33.92 -21.27
CA GLN A 16 43.29 34.62 -20.04
C GLN A 16 43.07 33.66 -18.85
N LYS A 17 44.11 33.62 -17.98
CA LYS A 17 44.07 32.88 -16.69
C LYS A 17 43.12 33.57 -15.70
N PRO A 18 42.37 32.83 -14.88
CA PRO A 18 41.55 33.43 -13.82
C PRO A 18 42.42 33.83 -12.61
N HIS A 19 42.17 35.06 -12.12
CA HIS A 19 42.74 35.61 -10.90
C HIS A 19 42.22 34.90 -9.65
N PHE A 20 43.12 34.51 -8.76
CA PHE A 20 42.84 34.09 -7.39
C PHE A 20 42.26 35.24 -6.57
N PHE A 21 41.08 35.08 -6.03
CA PHE A 21 40.54 35.96 -5.00
C PHE A 21 41.16 35.65 -3.64
N ARG A 22 41.78 36.64 -3.01
CA ARG A 22 42.18 36.63 -1.59
C ARG A 22 40.96 36.94 -0.72
N PRO A 23 40.79 36.31 0.46
CA PRO A 23 39.71 36.65 1.36
C PRO A 23 39.97 37.96 2.08
N THR A 24 39.04 38.92 1.96
CA THR A 24 39.01 40.15 2.73
C THR A 24 38.48 39.85 4.14
N GLN A 25 39.28 40.16 5.14
CA GLN A 25 38.87 40.21 6.54
C GLN A 25 37.85 41.36 6.73
N THR A 26 36.62 41.03 7.01
CA THR A 26 35.60 41.97 7.47
C THR A 26 35.63 42.02 9.00
N ARG A 27 35.94 43.20 9.53
CA ARG A 27 35.89 43.52 10.97
C ARG A 27 34.47 43.39 11.48
N TYR A 28 34.36 42.64 12.57
CA TYR A 28 33.12 42.45 13.34
C TYR A 28 32.74 43.74 14.08
N ASN A 29 31.52 44.23 13.89
CA ASN A 29 30.94 45.35 14.64
C ASN A 29 29.98 44.80 15.70
N PRO A 30 30.17 44.99 17.00
CA PRO A 30 29.38 44.37 18.05
C PRO A 30 28.22 45.27 18.46
N ASN A 31 27.15 45.35 17.65
CA ASN A 31 25.88 45.96 18.09
C ASN A 31 24.69 45.42 17.31
N THR A 32 24.22 44.22 17.66
CA THR A 32 22.86 43.77 17.32
C THR A 32 22.23 43.10 18.53
N LYS A 33 21.02 43.52 18.83
CA LYS A 33 20.20 43.22 20.00
C LYS A 33 19.66 41.77 20.11
N SER A 34 20.28 40.78 19.49
CA SER A 34 19.79 39.40 19.49
C SER A 34 20.48 38.43 20.46
N MET A 35 21.37 38.95 21.35
CA MET A 35 22.08 38.10 22.31
C MET A 35 21.52 38.16 23.73
N LYS A 36 20.32 38.71 23.92
CA LYS A 36 19.68 38.76 25.27
C LYS A 36 18.81 37.54 25.63
N TYR A 37 18.47 36.67 24.65
CA TYR A 37 17.64 35.49 24.95
C TYR A 37 18.43 34.22 25.23
N LEU A 38 19.70 34.16 24.84
CA LEU A 38 20.52 32.96 25.11
C LEU A 38 21.17 32.95 26.50
N LEU A 39 21.35 34.16 27.10
CA LEU A 39 21.88 34.28 28.46
C LEU A 39 20.83 34.10 29.55
N PHE A 40 19.53 34.24 29.22
CA PHE A 40 18.46 34.04 30.22
C PHE A 40 18.15 32.57 30.48
N SER A 41 18.45 31.69 29.55
CA SER A 41 18.26 30.23 29.73
C SER A 41 19.40 29.58 30.56
N ILE A 42 20.59 30.20 30.63
CA ILE A 42 21.72 29.68 31.42
C ILE A 42 21.71 30.20 32.85
N VAL A 43 21.11 31.36 33.10
CA VAL A 43 21.02 31.95 34.46
C VAL A 43 19.86 31.34 35.26
N CYS A 44 18.82 30.82 34.59
CA CYS A 44 17.75 30.09 35.31
C CYS A 44 18.16 28.68 35.75
N ALA A 45 19.17 28.08 35.17
CA ALA A 45 19.66 26.75 35.59
C ALA A 45 20.63 26.78 36.79
N THR A 46 21.20 27.92 37.12
CA THR A 46 22.14 28.06 38.27
C THR A 46 21.49 28.64 39.54
N ALA A 47 20.26 29.13 39.47
CA ALA A 47 19.56 29.69 40.63
C ALA A 47 18.73 28.65 41.43
N LEU A 48 18.68 27.37 41.00
CA LEU A 48 17.94 26.30 41.69
C LEU A 48 18.83 25.38 42.55
N LEU A 49 20.11 25.72 42.78
CA LEU A 49 21.05 24.90 43.56
C LEU A 49 21.44 25.54 44.91
N ALA A 50 20.71 26.51 45.45
CA ALA A 50 21.04 27.16 46.70
C ALA A 50 19.85 27.20 47.69
N GLN A 51 19.18 26.06 47.90
CA GLN A 51 18.43 25.82 49.14
C GLN A 51 18.56 24.34 49.48
N THR A 52 19.54 24.02 50.33
CA THR A 52 19.62 22.72 51.04
C THR A 52 18.65 22.72 52.21
N PRO A 53 17.71 21.79 52.24
CA PRO A 53 17.04 21.49 53.53
C PRO A 53 18.01 20.67 54.38
N ASP A 54 18.04 20.98 55.69
CA ASP A 54 18.75 20.24 56.74
C ASP A 54 18.50 18.74 56.63
N ILE A 55 19.54 17.96 56.31
CA ILE A 55 19.51 16.51 56.33
C ILE A 55 19.83 16.07 57.78
N PRO A 56 18.94 15.32 58.44
CA PRO A 56 19.30 14.68 59.71
C PRO A 56 20.46 13.70 59.49
N ALA A 57 21.36 13.63 60.47
CA ALA A 57 22.54 12.79 60.46
C ALA A 57 22.20 11.33 60.09
N ALA A 58 23.02 10.81 59.15
CA ALA A 58 22.91 9.43 58.68
C ALA A 58 23.14 8.45 59.86
N PRO A 59 22.33 7.36 59.92
CA PRO A 59 22.66 6.24 60.81
C PRO A 59 23.96 5.53 60.35
N PRO A 60 24.63 4.84 61.24
CA PRO A 60 25.93 4.23 60.95
C PRO A 60 25.85 3.20 59.83
N ALA A 61 26.87 3.13 59.04
CA ALA A 61 27.00 2.29 57.84
C ALA A 61 26.59 0.85 58.13
N ALA A 62 25.44 0.46 57.58
CA ALA A 62 25.09 -0.96 57.46
C ALA A 62 26.02 -1.57 56.39
N GLY A 63 26.44 -2.79 56.67
CA GLY A 63 27.50 -3.55 56.03
C GLY A 63 27.46 -3.52 54.48
N ALA A 64 28.64 -3.67 53.91
CA ALA A 64 28.86 -3.76 52.47
C ALA A 64 27.78 -4.58 51.76
N LEU A 65 27.14 -3.94 50.75
CA LEU A 65 26.27 -4.68 49.85
C LEU A 65 27.09 -5.88 49.31
N PRO A 66 26.55 -7.09 49.36
CA PRO A 66 27.25 -8.21 48.77
C PRO A 66 27.55 -7.84 47.29
N ALA A 67 28.81 -7.92 46.92
CA ALA A 67 29.19 -7.85 45.52
C ALA A 67 28.27 -8.86 44.76
N PHE A 68 27.49 -8.39 43.82
CA PHE A 68 26.80 -9.27 42.89
C PHE A 68 27.92 -10.02 42.13
N GLY A 69 28.36 -11.11 42.75
CA GLY A 69 29.23 -12.06 42.07
C GLY A 69 28.55 -12.51 40.82
N ARG A 70 29.19 -12.42 39.66
CA ARG A 70 28.74 -13.14 38.49
C ARG A 70 28.43 -14.57 38.94
N GLN A 71 27.15 -14.91 38.96
CA GLN A 71 26.72 -16.27 39.22
C GLN A 71 27.32 -17.11 38.09
N ALA A 72 28.23 -18.05 38.43
CA ALA A 72 28.82 -18.93 37.44
C ALA A 72 27.70 -19.59 36.64
N ASP A 73 27.90 -19.71 35.35
CA ASP A 73 26.92 -20.36 34.50
C ASP A 73 26.69 -21.81 35.02
N PRO A 74 25.45 -22.28 35.10
CA PRO A 74 25.17 -23.60 35.63
C PRO A 74 25.85 -24.66 34.74
N GLU A 75 26.46 -25.64 35.39
CA GLU A 75 27.06 -26.80 34.67
C GLU A 75 25.95 -27.63 34.00
N PRO A 76 26.13 -28.03 32.72
CA PRO A 76 25.25 -28.94 32.03
C PRO A 76 25.07 -30.24 32.80
N LYS A 77 23.83 -30.72 32.93
CA LYS A 77 23.50 -31.95 33.63
C LYS A 77 23.62 -33.15 32.67
N PRO A 78 23.73 -34.40 33.22
CA PRO A 78 23.57 -35.59 32.38
C PRO A 78 22.24 -35.54 31.61
N TYR A 79 22.25 -35.98 30.37
CA TYR A 79 21.15 -35.88 29.41
C TYR A 79 19.85 -36.47 29.98
N GLU A 80 19.92 -37.66 30.60
CA GLU A 80 18.77 -38.37 31.14
C GLU A 80 18.15 -37.68 32.38
N LYS A 81 18.86 -36.71 32.97
CA LYS A 81 18.34 -35.90 34.05
C LYS A 81 17.55 -34.69 33.58
N VAL A 82 17.78 -34.29 32.32
CA VAL A 82 17.08 -33.20 31.67
C VAL A 82 15.95 -33.72 30.79
N ILE A 83 16.30 -34.65 29.88
CA ILE A 83 15.34 -35.29 28.99
C ILE A 83 14.98 -36.65 29.62
N THR A 84 13.94 -36.61 30.44
CA THR A 84 13.47 -37.75 31.22
C THR A 84 12.60 -38.67 30.36
N LYS A 85 12.28 -39.88 30.86
CA LYS A 85 11.54 -40.93 30.11
C LYS A 85 10.12 -40.53 29.72
N ASP A 86 9.56 -39.51 30.38
CA ASP A 86 8.24 -38.92 30.10
C ASP A 86 8.29 -37.84 29.00
N ALA A 87 9.47 -37.57 28.43
CA ALA A 87 9.60 -36.62 27.34
C ALA A 87 8.93 -37.12 26.04
N VAL A 88 8.08 -36.29 25.46
CA VAL A 88 7.59 -36.48 24.10
C VAL A 88 8.61 -35.86 23.14
N THR A 89 9.22 -36.67 22.30
CA THR A 89 10.30 -36.25 21.40
C THR A 89 9.84 -36.28 19.95
N LYS A 90 10.06 -35.21 19.21
CA LYS A 90 9.82 -35.07 17.76
C LYS A 90 11.10 -34.61 17.07
N LYS A 91 11.45 -35.24 15.96
CA LYS A 91 12.62 -34.89 15.15
C LYS A 91 12.23 -33.99 13.98
N GLY A 92 13.01 -32.97 13.71
CA GLY A 92 12.90 -32.07 12.59
C GLY A 92 14.23 -31.34 12.37
N VAL A 93 14.20 -30.08 11.95
CA VAL A 93 15.41 -29.23 11.82
C VAL A 93 16.14 -29.14 13.17
N PHE A 94 15.41 -29.03 14.27
CA PHE A 94 15.88 -29.32 15.64
C PHE A 94 15.06 -30.50 16.21
N THR A 95 15.62 -31.20 17.18
CA THR A 95 14.83 -32.16 17.93
C THR A 95 14.11 -31.42 19.06
N LEU A 96 12.79 -31.52 19.07
CA LEU A 96 11.92 -30.94 20.09
C LEU A 96 11.63 -31.98 21.17
N HIS A 97 11.84 -31.63 22.43
CA HIS A 97 11.40 -32.43 23.58
C HIS A 97 10.39 -31.63 24.39
N THR A 98 9.25 -32.22 24.65
CA THR A 98 8.20 -31.67 25.51
C THR A 98 8.09 -32.46 26.78
N ILE A 99 8.28 -31.81 27.94
CA ILE A 99 8.16 -32.43 29.28
C ILE A 99 7.17 -31.56 30.08
N LYS A 100 5.95 -32.06 30.27
CA LYS A 100 4.86 -31.28 30.86
C LYS A 100 4.63 -29.93 30.13
N SER A 101 4.87 -28.80 30.79
CA SER A 101 4.76 -27.44 30.19
C SER A 101 6.11 -26.87 29.77
N LYS A 102 7.17 -27.64 29.71
CA LYS A 102 8.49 -27.21 29.30
C LYS A 102 8.85 -27.75 27.93
N TYR A 103 9.45 -26.87 27.11
CA TYR A 103 9.89 -27.19 25.76
C TYR A 103 11.40 -27.01 25.67
N TYR A 104 12.05 -28.02 25.07
CA TYR A 104 13.50 -28.03 24.89
C TYR A 104 13.82 -28.21 23.41
N TYR A 105 14.79 -27.43 22.92
CA TYR A 105 15.42 -27.66 21.64
C TYR A 105 16.75 -28.34 21.86
N GLU A 106 16.94 -29.51 21.22
CA GLU A 106 18.23 -30.11 21.00
C GLU A 106 18.69 -29.71 19.62
N ILE A 107 19.65 -28.75 19.55
CA ILE A 107 20.09 -28.11 18.33
C ILE A 107 21.26 -28.92 17.76
N PRO A 108 21.12 -29.51 16.54
CA PRO A 108 22.27 -30.20 15.93
C PRO A 108 23.45 -29.23 15.78
N ALA A 109 24.67 -29.69 16.07
CA ALA A 109 25.89 -28.88 15.93
C ALA A 109 26.04 -28.31 14.51
N SER A 110 25.52 -29.02 13.50
CA SER A 110 25.48 -28.58 12.10
C SER A 110 24.53 -27.39 11.82
N GLU A 111 23.60 -27.14 12.69
CA GLU A 111 22.61 -26.02 12.54
C GLU A 111 23.01 -24.79 13.35
N LEU A 112 24.02 -24.92 14.24
CA LEU A 112 24.56 -23.73 14.90
C LEU A 112 25.32 -22.84 13.91
N GLY A 113 25.15 -21.54 14.02
CA GLY A 113 25.76 -20.57 13.12
C GLY A 113 25.06 -20.44 11.77
N LYS A 114 23.95 -21.15 11.54
CA LYS A 114 23.12 -21.01 10.34
C LYS A 114 22.00 -20.01 10.55
N ASP A 115 21.54 -19.41 9.45
CA ASP A 115 20.49 -18.41 9.45
C ASP A 115 19.13 -19.03 9.26
N PHE A 116 18.18 -18.51 10.04
CA PHE A 116 16.77 -18.83 9.96
C PHE A 116 15.99 -17.54 9.78
N LEU A 117 14.97 -17.56 8.93
CA LEU A 117 13.99 -16.49 8.85
C LEU A 117 12.93 -16.74 9.93
N TRP A 118 12.75 -15.77 10.81
CA TRP A 118 11.71 -15.78 11.83
C TRP A 118 10.55 -14.91 11.38
N VAL A 119 9.39 -15.51 11.16
CA VAL A 119 8.16 -14.86 10.76
C VAL A 119 7.20 -14.84 11.94
N SER A 120 6.66 -13.67 12.27
CA SER A 120 5.69 -13.50 13.35
C SER A 120 4.34 -13.06 12.75
N GLN A 121 3.27 -13.79 13.06
CA GLN A 121 1.92 -13.51 12.59
C GLN A 121 0.91 -13.58 13.74
N ILE A 122 -0.17 -12.82 13.64
CA ILE A 122 -1.32 -12.94 14.52
C ILE A 122 -2.28 -13.94 13.88
N ALA A 123 -2.38 -15.17 14.40
CA ALA A 123 -3.28 -16.20 13.86
C ALA A 123 -4.74 -15.98 14.26
N LYS A 124 -4.98 -15.52 15.51
CA LYS A 124 -6.32 -15.19 16.03
C LYS A 124 -6.23 -13.99 16.97
N THR A 125 -7.33 -13.26 17.11
CA THR A 125 -7.37 -12.09 18.01
C THR A 125 -8.72 -11.97 18.71
N THR A 126 -8.72 -11.28 19.84
CA THR A 126 -9.95 -10.81 20.49
C THR A 126 -10.68 -9.87 19.53
N LEU A 127 -12.00 -9.99 19.46
CA LEU A 127 -12.86 -9.14 18.63
C LEU A 127 -12.56 -7.64 18.88
N GLY A 128 -12.22 -6.92 17.82
CA GLY A 128 -11.89 -5.49 17.87
C GLY A 128 -10.41 -5.18 18.11
N ALA A 129 -9.53 -6.19 18.29
CA ALA A 129 -8.09 -6.00 18.45
C ALA A 129 -7.29 -6.34 17.16
N GLY A 130 -7.92 -6.20 15.99
CA GLY A 130 -7.35 -6.60 14.70
C GLY A 130 -8.01 -7.87 14.14
N TYR A 131 -7.31 -8.58 13.29
CA TYR A 131 -7.79 -9.83 12.66
C TYR A 131 -6.66 -10.85 12.49
N GLY A 132 -7.01 -12.10 12.27
CA GLY A 132 -6.06 -13.17 11.98
C GLY A 132 -5.36 -12.95 10.62
N GLY A 133 -4.13 -13.43 10.51
CA GLY A 133 -3.28 -13.31 9.32
C GLY A 133 -2.44 -12.02 9.25
N GLN A 134 -2.53 -11.12 10.24
CA GLN A 134 -1.70 -9.90 10.26
C GLN A 134 -0.24 -10.24 10.59
N ALA A 135 0.68 -9.77 9.74
CA ALA A 135 2.11 -9.84 10.02
C ALA A 135 2.48 -8.98 11.24
N ALA A 136 3.31 -9.50 12.13
CA ALA A 136 3.85 -8.79 13.29
C ALA A 136 5.34 -8.45 13.15
N GLY A 137 6.00 -8.96 12.13
CA GLY A 137 7.40 -8.67 11.76
C GLY A 137 8.16 -9.91 11.34
N ASN A 138 9.27 -9.68 10.63
CA ASN A 138 10.17 -10.73 10.17
C ASN A 138 11.60 -10.37 10.56
N HIS A 139 12.38 -11.36 10.99
CA HIS A 139 13.78 -11.18 11.36
C HIS A 139 14.61 -12.37 10.87
N VAL A 140 15.84 -12.13 10.47
CA VAL A 140 16.78 -13.24 10.35
C VAL A 140 17.40 -13.48 11.71
N VAL A 141 17.39 -14.72 12.15
CA VAL A 141 17.95 -15.12 13.44
C VAL A 141 19.00 -16.19 13.28
N ARG A 142 19.93 -16.24 14.22
CA ARG A 142 21.01 -17.23 14.25
C ARG A 142 21.19 -17.76 15.67
N TRP A 143 21.35 -19.09 15.79
CA TRP A 143 21.66 -19.74 17.04
C TRP A 143 23.16 -19.94 17.15
N GLU A 144 23.79 -19.32 18.14
CA GLU A 144 25.24 -19.38 18.32
C GLU A 144 25.60 -19.94 19.70
N ARG A 145 26.47 -20.94 19.72
CA ARG A 145 27.00 -21.46 21.00
C ARG A 145 28.19 -20.62 21.44
N HIS A 146 28.13 -20.20 22.69
CA HIS A 146 29.24 -19.53 23.37
C HIS A 146 29.44 -20.15 24.75
N ASP A 147 30.47 -20.94 24.88
CA ASP A 147 30.79 -21.77 26.08
C ASP A 147 29.59 -22.59 26.52
N LYS A 148 29.01 -22.32 27.68
CA LYS A 148 27.86 -23.05 28.30
C LYS A 148 26.52 -22.40 27.94
N ARG A 149 26.46 -21.51 26.99
CA ARG A 149 25.24 -20.81 26.55
C ARG A 149 25.02 -20.95 25.05
N VAL A 150 23.76 -20.82 24.67
CA VAL A 150 23.35 -20.57 23.29
C VAL A 150 22.66 -19.22 23.22
N PHE A 151 23.08 -18.39 22.29
CA PHE A 151 22.48 -17.09 21.99
C PHE A 151 21.58 -17.17 20.78
N LEU A 152 20.41 -16.54 20.85
CA LEU A 152 19.59 -16.21 19.69
C LEU A 152 19.94 -14.77 19.30
N ARG A 153 20.50 -14.58 18.10
CA ARG A 153 20.87 -13.25 17.57
C ARG A 153 19.97 -12.84 16.43
N SER A 154 19.71 -11.54 16.32
CA SER A 154 19.18 -10.93 15.10
C SER A 154 20.33 -10.65 14.15
N ILE A 155 20.19 -11.05 12.91
CA ILE A 155 21.17 -10.86 11.84
C ILE A 155 20.60 -9.90 10.82
N GLU A 156 21.30 -8.80 10.58
CA GLU A 156 20.87 -7.80 9.62
C GLU A 156 21.65 -7.97 8.31
N TYR A 157 20.93 -7.87 7.19
CA TYR A 157 21.50 -7.94 5.84
C TYR A 157 21.40 -6.61 5.08
N GLU A 158 21.03 -5.54 5.77
CA GLU A 158 20.97 -4.21 5.16
C GLU A 158 22.34 -3.66 4.80
N ILE A 159 23.40 -4.04 5.55
CA ILE A 159 24.77 -3.59 5.33
C ILE A 159 25.63 -4.83 5.11
N VAL A 160 26.27 -4.91 3.95
CA VAL A 160 27.07 -6.06 3.55
C VAL A 160 28.44 -5.65 2.99
N ALA A 161 29.37 -6.59 3.02
CA ALA A 161 30.64 -6.49 2.30
C ALA A 161 31.14 -7.90 1.94
N ASP A 162 31.88 -8.02 0.82
CA ASP A 162 32.53 -9.27 0.44
C ASP A 162 33.51 -9.69 1.52
N PRO A 163 33.35 -10.86 2.15
CA PRO A 163 34.25 -11.35 3.20
C PRO A 163 35.73 -11.44 2.79
N LYS A 164 36.01 -11.47 1.49
CA LYS A 164 37.39 -11.50 0.95
C LYS A 164 38.05 -10.13 0.92
N GLN A 165 37.28 -9.04 1.07
CA GLN A 165 37.81 -7.68 1.03
C GLN A 165 38.13 -7.15 2.44
N PRO A 166 39.15 -6.32 2.60
CA PRO A 166 39.49 -5.73 3.93
C PRO A 166 38.36 -4.93 4.56
N VAL A 167 37.50 -4.31 3.75
CA VAL A 167 36.37 -3.49 4.21
C VAL A 167 35.34 -4.33 4.99
N ALA A 168 35.25 -5.64 4.77
CA ALA A 168 34.37 -6.53 5.52
C ALA A 168 34.64 -6.46 7.03
N LYS A 169 35.92 -6.33 7.44
CA LYS A 169 36.28 -6.16 8.87
C LYS A 169 35.77 -4.83 9.45
N ALA A 170 35.73 -3.77 8.65
CA ALA A 170 35.17 -2.50 9.09
C ALA A 170 33.65 -2.55 9.20
N VAL A 171 32.98 -3.23 8.28
CA VAL A 171 31.53 -3.48 8.34
C VAL A 171 31.18 -4.32 9.57
N GLU A 172 31.91 -5.41 9.81
CA GLU A 172 31.73 -6.25 11.00
C GLU A 172 31.97 -5.47 12.30
N ALA A 173 33.01 -4.63 12.36
CA ALA A 173 33.30 -3.83 13.54
C ALA A 173 32.27 -2.72 13.82
N ALA A 174 31.58 -2.23 12.77
CA ALA A 174 30.60 -1.17 12.87
C ALA A 174 29.17 -1.66 13.11
N ASN A 175 28.88 -2.96 12.81
CA ASN A 175 27.54 -3.53 12.81
C ASN A 175 27.49 -4.77 13.70
N ASN A 176 27.17 -4.59 14.98
CA ASN A 176 27.08 -5.71 15.92
C ASN A 176 25.67 -6.29 15.93
N SER A 177 25.56 -7.60 15.67
CA SER A 177 24.30 -8.32 15.74
C SER A 177 23.73 -8.36 17.15
N THR A 178 22.44 -8.00 17.29
CA THR A 178 21.74 -7.94 18.58
C THR A 178 21.52 -9.33 19.17
N ILE A 179 21.83 -9.52 20.46
CA ILE A 179 21.44 -10.74 21.18
C ILE A 179 19.98 -10.55 21.65
N LEU A 180 19.08 -11.30 21.06
CA LEU A 180 17.65 -11.29 21.42
C LEU A 180 17.40 -12.02 22.73
N MET A 181 18.04 -13.19 22.89
CA MET A 181 17.91 -14.00 24.12
C MET A 181 19.13 -14.90 24.32
N ALA A 182 19.41 -15.23 25.58
CA ALA A 182 20.45 -16.16 26.01
C ALA A 182 19.87 -17.35 26.76
N PHE A 183 20.32 -18.55 26.44
CA PHE A 183 19.87 -19.81 27.03
C PHE A 183 21.04 -20.54 27.64
N ASN A 184 20.87 -21.10 28.83
CA ASN A 184 21.84 -22.04 29.38
C ASN A 184 21.74 -23.38 28.66
N ILE A 185 22.87 -24.04 28.46
CA ILE A 185 22.88 -25.41 27.99
C ILE A 185 22.56 -26.29 29.19
N GLU A 186 21.38 -26.90 29.18
CA GLU A 186 20.93 -27.79 30.27
C GLU A 186 21.60 -29.15 30.24
N ALA A 187 21.86 -29.68 29.02
CA ALA A 187 22.54 -30.92 28.76
C ALA A 187 23.13 -30.96 27.34
N PHE A 188 23.90 -31.97 27.03
CA PHE A 188 24.32 -32.28 25.66
C PHE A 188 23.68 -33.59 25.19
N GLY A 189 23.09 -33.56 24.01
CA GLY A 189 22.59 -34.69 23.28
C GLY A 189 23.66 -35.40 22.44
N GLN A 190 23.23 -36.17 21.43
CA GLN A 190 24.15 -36.84 20.51
C GLN A 190 25.01 -35.85 19.71
N ASN A 191 26.25 -36.18 19.43
CA ASN A 191 27.18 -35.33 18.65
C ASN A 191 27.35 -33.91 19.21
N ASP A 192 27.41 -33.79 20.54
CA ASP A 192 27.61 -32.52 21.26
C ASP A 192 26.51 -31.46 20.95
N ALA A 193 25.31 -31.92 20.64
CA ALA A 193 24.15 -31.06 20.38
C ALA A 193 23.69 -30.39 21.70
N PRO A 194 23.70 -29.06 21.84
CA PRO A 194 23.22 -28.41 23.05
C PRO A 194 21.71 -28.57 23.20
N VAL A 195 21.28 -28.91 24.41
CA VAL A 195 19.88 -28.95 24.83
C VAL A 195 19.59 -27.69 25.64
N ILE A 196 18.65 -26.86 25.18
CA ILE A 196 18.26 -25.62 25.82
C ILE A 196 16.77 -25.60 26.11
N GLU A 197 16.34 -24.97 27.23
CA GLU A 197 14.93 -24.75 27.54
C GLU A 197 14.44 -23.49 26.87
N VAL A 198 13.49 -23.60 25.93
CA VAL A 198 13.00 -22.47 25.10
C VAL A 198 11.63 -21.95 25.54
N THR A 199 11.02 -22.47 26.60
CA THR A 199 9.69 -22.05 27.05
C THR A 199 9.60 -20.53 27.24
N ARG A 200 10.64 -19.92 27.85
CA ARG A 200 10.70 -18.48 28.09
C ARG A 200 10.74 -17.63 26.83
N LEU A 201 11.28 -18.14 25.72
CA LEU A 201 11.28 -17.44 24.45
C LEU A 201 9.87 -17.03 24.00
N PHE A 202 8.91 -17.87 24.32
CA PHE A 202 7.53 -17.74 23.88
C PHE A 202 6.60 -17.18 24.98
N THR A 203 7.00 -17.28 26.25
CA THR A 203 6.17 -16.86 27.39
C THR A 203 6.61 -15.54 28.02
N THR A 204 7.66 -14.91 27.49
CA THR A 204 8.06 -13.53 27.83
C THR A 204 7.96 -12.64 26.59
N GLU A 205 7.91 -11.31 26.79
CA GLU A 205 7.91 -10.41 25.65
C GLU A 205 9.34 -10.26 25.08
N VAL A 206 9.51 -10.67 23.82
CA VAL A 206 10.67 -10.33 23.00
C VAL A 206 10.20 -9.23 22.05
N PRO A 207 10.71 -7.98 22.15
CA PRO A 207 10.15 -6.84 21.41
C PRO A 207 10.10 -7.05 19.90
N GLU A 208 11.13 -7.72 19.35
CA GLU A 208 11.28 -7.99 17.92
C GLU A 208 10.21 -8.96 17.38
N PHE A 209 9.64 -9.80 18.27
CA PHE A 209 8.64 -10.81 17.91
C PHE A 209 7.24 -10.45 18.42
N SER A 210 7.08 -9.26 18.99
CA SER A 210 5.87 -8.86 19.71
C SER A 210 4.84 -8.24 18.77
N ALA A 211 3.57 -8.65 18.91
CA ALA A 211 2.45 -8.00 18.25
C ALA A 211 2.03 -6.67 18.91
N ARG A 212 2.70 -6.23 19.98
CA ARG A 212 2.31 -5.10 20.82
C ARG A 212 2.02 -3.83 20.03
N SER A 213 2.89 -3.45 19.10
CA SER A 213 2.74 -2.28 18.25
C SER A 213 1.55 -2.42 17.30
N ARG A 214 1.34 -3.60 16.74
CA ARG A 214 0.26 -3.91 15.78
C ARG A 214 -1.11 -3.77 16.42
N ILE A 215 -1.28 -4.32 17.63
CA ILE A 215 -2.52 -4.22 18.38
C ILE A 215 -2.57 -2.98 19.29
N ARG A 216 -1.60 -2.07 19.21
CA ARG A 216 -1.47 -0.84 20.00
C ARG A 216 -1.61 -1.08 21.51
N ALA A 217 -1.10 -2.20 21.99
CA ALA A 217 -1.18 -2.58 23.38
C ALA A 217 -0.20 -1.78 24.26
N ARG A 218 -0.51 -1.62 25.55
CA ARG A 218 0.34 -0.93 26.52
C ARG A 218 1.35 -1.85 27.20
N GLY A 219 0.98 -3.09 27.48
CA GLY A 219 1.81 -4.03 28.20
C GLY A 219 1.51 -5.47 27.86
N PHE A 220 2.48 -6.32 28.13
CA PHE A 220 2.41 -7.77 27.98
C PHE A 220 2.10 -8.42 29.34
N ASP A 221 1.26 -9.44 29.36
CA ASP A 221 0.91 -10.20 30.56
C ASP A 221 1.42 -11.64 30.47
N ALA A 222 2.60 -11.87 31.04
CA ALA A 222 3.21 -13.20 31.06
C ALA A 222 2.41 -14.24 31.87
N SER A 223 1.58 -13.81 32.85
CA SER A 223 0.80 -14.73 33.69
C SER A 223 -0.37 -15.39 32.91
N ARG A 224 -0.81 -14.72 31.81
CA ARG A 224 -1.88 -15.20 30.91
C ARG A 224 -1.33 -15.52 29.51
N THR A 225 -0.06 -15.93 29.47
CA THR A 225 0.63 -16.30 28.21
C THR A 225 1.17 -17.72 28.34
N PHE A 226 0.90 -18.55 27.33
CA PHE A 226 1.35 -19.93 27.31
C PHE A 226 1.48 -20.47 25.88
N VAL A 227 2.34 -21.46 25.71
CA VAL A 227 2.54 -22.16 24.44
C VAL A 227 1.40 -23.13 24.21
N GLU A 228 0.72 -23.01 23.09
CA GLU A 228 -0.33 -23.95 22.66
C GLU A 228 0.28 -25.18 21.98
N SER A 229 1.18 -24.94 21.04
CA SER A 229 1.86 -26.02 20.31
C SER A 229 3.24 -25.58 19.81
N ILE A 230 4.15 -26.55 19.73
CA ILE A 230 5.39 -26.45 18.93
C ILE A 230 5.46 -27.67 18.05
N LYS A 231 5.65 -27.46 16.74
CA LYS A 231 5.88 -28.51 15.74
C LYS A 231 7.22 -28.30 15.08
N THR A 232 7.97 -29.35 14.84
CA THR A 232 9.24 -29.29 14.13
C THR A 232 9.15 -30.10 12.86
N PHE A 233 9.65 -29.53 11.75
CA PHE A 233 9.66 -30.09 10.41
C PHE A 233 11.09 -30.13 9.88
N PRO A 234 11.37 -30.74 8.71
CA PRO A 234 12.74 -30.83 8.18
C PRO A 234 13.44 -29.50 7.94
N THR A 235 12.69 -28.43 7.65
CA THR A 235 13.23 -27.10 7.29
C THR A 235 12.73 -25.96 8.16
N ASN A 236 11.75 -26.20 9.04
CA ASN A 236 11.11 -25.16 9.84
C ASN A 236 10.64 -25.65 11.21
N ILE A 237 10.37 -24.72 12.10
CA ILE A 237 9.68 -24.92 13.37
C ILE A 237 8.52 -23.96 13.46
N GLU A 238 7.33 -24.49 13.73
CA GLU A 238 6.08 -23.76 13.86
C GLU A 238 5.65 -23.73 15.33
N THR A 239 5.37 -22.52 15.84
CA THR A 239 5.02 -22.34 17.25
C THR A 239 3.78 -21.48 17.39
N GLU A 240 2.76 -22.00 18.07
CA GLU A 240 1.57 -21.25 18.44
C GLU A 240 1.62 -20.87 19.92
N VAL A 241 1.33 -19.61 20.22
CA VAL A 241 1.38 -19.05 21.57
C VAL A 241 0.19 -18.17 21.81
N THR A 242 -0.61 -18.51 22.82
CA THR A 242 -1.61 -17.59 23.34
C THR A 242 -0.91 -16.51 24.18
N GLN A 243 -1.04 -15.25 23.76
CA GLN A 243 -0.47 -14.10 24.43
C GLN A 243 -1.57 -13.13 24.83
N THR A 244 -1.46 -12.56 26.04
CA THR A 244 -2.39 -11.56 26.53
C THR A 244 -1.69 -10.23 26.76
N TYR A 245 -2.35 -9.17 26.31
CA TYR A 245 -1.86 -7.79 26.41
C TYR A 245 -2.86 -6.91 27.13
N THR A 246 -2.37 -5.87 27.82
CA THR A 246 -3.20 -4.78 28.30
C THR A 246 -3.38 -3.75 27.20
N SER A 247 -4.62 -3.40 26.90
CA SER A 247 -4.99 -2.45 25.85
C SER A 247 -5.63 -1.21 26.44
N PRO A 248 -5.48 -0.02 25.84
CA PRO A 248 -6.25 1.15 26.22
C PRO A 248 -7.76 0.90 25.97
N PRO A 249 -8.65 1.49 26.78
CA PRO A 249 -10.10 1.32 26.63
C PRO A 249 -10.64 1.70 25.24
N ASP A 250 -9.97 2.61 24.54
CA ASP A 250 -10.44 3.21 23.26
C ASP A 250 -10.08 2.41 22.01
N LEU A 251 -9.20 1.41 22.11
CA LEU A 251 -8.72 0.65 20.96
C LEU A 251 -9.74 -0.33 20.36
N LEU A 252 -10.66 -0.80 21.15
CA LEU A 252 -11.75 -1.67 20.69
C LEU A 252 -12.83 -0.90 19.90
N THR A 253 -12.69 0.43 19.78
CA THR A 253 -13.61 1.30 19.03
C THR A 253 -13.08 1.75 17.68
N ALA A 254 -11.80 1.51 17.38
CA ALA A 254 -11.11 2.13 16.24
C ALA A 254 -10.73 1.14 15.12
N ALA A 255 -11.33 -0.05 15.06
CA ALA A 255 -11.19 -0.90 13.87
C ALA A 255 -11.98 -0.26 12.72
N PRO A 256 -11.34 0.10 11.59
CA PRO A 256 -12.05 0.60 10.42
C PRO A 256 -13.05 -0.46 9.95
N GLY A 257 -14.31 -0.07 9.69
CA GLY A 257 -15.31 -0.95 9.09
C GLY A 257 -16.24 -1.70 10.06
N ILE A 258 -16.13 -1.52 11.38
CA ILE A 258 -17.16 -2.06 12.30
C ILE A 258 -18.22 -0.97 12.55
N PRO A 259 -19.49 -1.17 12.12
CA PRO A 259 -20.56 -0.24 12.45
C PRO A 259 -20.71 -0.13 13.96
N ARG A 260 -20.67 1.09 14.49
CA ARG A 260 -21.01 1.33 15.92
C ARG A 260 -22.46 0.91 16.13
N PRO A 261 -22.79 0.07 17.13
CA PRO A 261 -24.16 -0.15 17.50
C PRO A 261 -24.76 1.18 17.97
N VAL A 262 -25.67 1.73 17.20
CA VAL A 262 -26.44 2.90 17.60
C VAL A 262 -27.50 2.47 18.60
N GLY A 263 -27.36 2.88 19.86
CA GLY A 263 -28.42 2.83 20.86
C GLY A 263 -28.77 1.42 21.36
N GLY A 264 -28.01 0.92 22.32
CA GLY A 264 -28.39 -0.19 23.18
C GLY A 264 -27.96 0.09 24.62
N PHE A 265 -28.89 0.13 25.56
CA PHE A 265 -28.61 0.01 26.99
C PHE A 265 -27.90 -1.34 27.20
N GLY A 266 -26.62 -1.33 27.41
CA GLY A 266 -25.80 -2.50 27.61
C GLY A 266 -24.38 -2.24 27.11
N GLY A 267 -23.73 -1.22 27.68
CA GLY A 267 -22.28 -1.12 27.57
C GLY A 267 -21.65 -2.33 28.24
N ALA A 268 -21.45 -3.43 27.46
CA ALA A 268 -20.52 -4.44 27.89
C ALA A 268 -19.22 -3.72 28.18
N MET A 269 -18.72 -3.79 29.39
CA MET A 269 -17.41 -3.29 29.80
C MET A 269 -16.40 -3.92 28.82
N ARG A 270 -15.94 -3.13 27.87
CA ARG A 270 -14.92 -3.56 26.92
C ARG A 270 -13.65 -3.77 27.71
N GLY A 271 -13.17 -5.00 27.72
CA GLY A 271 -12.06 -5.41 28.53
C GLY A 271 -10.82 -4.56 28.25
N SER A 272 -10.08 -4.22 29.28
CA SER A 272 -8.77 -3.56 29.18
C SER A 272 -7.66 -4.49 28.67
N THR A 273 -8.02 -5.65 28.12
CA THR A 273 -7.08 -6.69 27.68
C THR A 273 -7.47 -7.27 26.34
N ALA A 274 -6.47 -7.60 25.54
CA ALA A 274 -6.62 -8.37 24.31
C ALA A 274 -5.81 -9.67 24.42
N THR A 275 -6.46 -10.79 24.14
CA THR A 275 -5.80 -12.09 24.02
C THR A 275 -5.71 -12.45 22.54
N ILE A 276 -4.51 -12.78 22.08
CA ILE A 276 -4.22 -13.15 20.69
C ILE A 276 -3.51 -14.50 20.65
N LEU A 277 -3.69 -15.21 19.56
CA LEU A 277 -2.87 -16.35 19.21
C LEU A 277 -1.80 -15.87 18.26
N MET A 278 -0.53 -15.91 18.69
CA MET A 278 0.62 -15.67 17.82
C MET A 278 1.04 -16.97 17.18
N HIS A 279 1.39 -16.89 15.91
CA HIS A 279 2.07 -17.94 15.16
C HIS A 279 3.48 -17.45 14.81
N TYR A 280 4.47 -18.27 15.16
CA TYR A 280 5.87 -18.02 14.82
C TYR A 280 6.36 -19.15 13.93
N SER A 281 6.81 -18.80 12.74
CA SER A 281 7.47 -19.72 11.81
C SER A 281 8.96 -19.41 11.79
N MET A 282 9.79 -20.36 12.11
CA MET A 282 11.26 -20.29 12.01
C MET A 282 11.71 -21.16 10.85
N ILE A 283 12.04 -20.54 9.72
CA ILE A 283 12.35 -21.21 8.44
C ILE A 283 13.86 -21.20 8.22
N LYS A 284 14.47 -22.37 8.02
CA LYS A 284 15.88 -22.46 7.65
C LYS A 284 16.12 -21.82 6.29
N LEU A 285 17.00 -20.81 6.23
CA LEU A 285 17.39 -20.22 4.96
C LEU A 285 18.15 -21.22 4.09
N PRO A 286 17.98 -21.17 2.75
CA PRO A 286 18.69 -22.05 1.83
C PRO A 286 20.20 -21.98 2.04
N GLU A 287 20.85 -23.16 2.14
CA GLU A 287 22.32 -23.24 2.27
C GLU A 287 23.03 -22.72 1.04
N ILE A 288 22.44 -22.94 -0.14
CA ILE A 288 22.89 -22.37 -1.42
C ILE A 288 21.86 -21.28 -1.77
N PRO A 289 22.16 -20.00 -1.53
CA PRO A 289 21.27 -18.91 -1.90
C PRO A 289 20.93 -18.93 -3.40
N MET A 290 19.72 -18.54 -3.74
CA MET A 290 19.33 -18.36 -5.14
C MET A 290 20.20 -17.25 -5.78
N LYS A 291 20.53 -17.38 -7.07
CA LYS A 291 21.14 -16.26 -7.81
C LYS A 291 20.15 -15.09 -7.82
N PRO A 292 20.46 -13.95 -7.17
CA PRO A 292 19.56 -12.81 -7.16
C PRO A 292 19.46 -12.19 -8.56
N ARG A 293 18.37 -11.48 -8.82
CA ARG A 293 18.17 -10.69 -10.04
C ARG A 293 18.05 -9.23 -9.67
N LEU A 294 18.80 -8.36 -10.36
CA LEU A 294 18.79 -6.92 -10.11
C LEU A 294 17.40 -6.35 -10.36
N PHE A 295 17.00 -5.44 -9.49
CA PHE A 295 15.79 -4.65 -9.63
C PHE A 295 15.94 -3.60 -10.74
N ASP A 296 14.84 -3.31 -11.41
CA ASP A 296 14.72 -2.23 -12.39
C ASP A 296 13.38 -1.54 -12.18
N GLU A 297 13.41 -0.23 -11.91
CA GLU A 297 12.22 0.57 -11.62
C GLU A 297 11.24 0.68 -12.79
N ARG A 298 11.66 0.25 -13.99
CA ARG A 298 10.80 0.15 -15.18
C ARG A 298 9.93 -1.12 -15.18
N VAL A 299 10.18 -2.03 -14.21
CA VAL A 299 9.44 -3.31 -14.11
C VAL A 299 8.97 -3.51 -12.68
N GLY A 300 7.70 -3.74 -12.50
CA GLY A 300 7.01 -3.70 -11.21
C GLY A 300 7.19 -4.93 -10.32
N TYR A 301 8.39 -5.13 -9.77
CA TYR A 301 8.66 -6.17 -8.79
C TYR A 301 8.85 -5.61 -7.38
N PHE A 302 8.40 -6.33 -6.35
CA PHE A 302 8.88 -6.11 -4.98
C PHE A 302 10.37 -6.42 -4.89
N SER A 303 11.04 -5.87 -3.89
CA SER A 303 12.49 -5.97 -3.80
C SER A 303 13.01 -6.04 -2.37
N VAL A 304 14.19 -6.62 -2.21
CA VAL A 304 15.05 -6.53 -1.03
C VAL A 304 16.23 -5.62 -1.34
N ARG A 305 16.75 -4.93 -0.33
CA ARG A 305 17.82 -3.94 -0.47
C ARG A 305 18.99 -4.25 0.43
N GLN A 306 20.19 -3.98 -0.06
CA GLN A 306 21.44 -4.10 0.68
C GLN A 306 22.36 -2.94 0.33
N THR A 307 23.09 -2.41 1.31
CA THR A 307 24.15 -1.43 1.10
C THR A 307 25.49 -2.16 1.09
N ASP A 308 26.10 -2.27 -0.08
CA ASP A 308 27.35 -3.00 -0.30
C ASP A 308 28.56 -2.04 -0.29
N PHE A 309 29.43 -2.25 0.68
CA PHE A 309 30.67 -1.49 0.83
C PHE A 309 31.85 -2.08 0.05
N SER A 310 31.67 -3.20 -0.64
CA SER A 310 32.74 -3.84 -1.44
C SER A 310 32.94 -3.21 -2.81
N SER A 311 32.03 -2.30 -3.21
CA SER A 311 32.10 -1.65 -4.51
C SER A 311 33.27 -0.68 -4.60
N ASP A 312 33.99 -0.67 -5.72
CA ASP A 312 35.03 0.33 -6.06
C ASP A 312 34.46 1.74 -6.30
N ALA A 313 33.12 1.91 -6.25
CA ALA A 313 32.49 3.22 -6.32
C ALA A 313 32.91 4.08 -5.11
N GLN A 314 33.07 5.40 -5.34
CA GLN A 314 33.44 6.35 -4.28
C GLN A 314 32.30 6.62 -3.26
N LYS A 315 31.27 5.75 -3.25
CA LYS A 315 30.17 5.69 -2.28
C LYS A 315 29.73 4.25 -2.13
N ALA A 316 29.16 3.89 -0.99
CA ALA A 316 28.50 2.60 -0.82
C ALA A 316 27.43 2.41 -1.90
N LYS A 317 27.41 1.22 -2.50
CA LYS A 317 26.45 0.89 -3.56
C LYS A 317 25.21 0.26 -2.96
N GLU A 318 24.05 0.86 -3.20
CA GLU A 318 22.79 0.19 -2.94
C GLU A 318 22.61 -0.92 -4.00
N GLN A 319 22.46 -2.15 -3.53
CA GLN A 319 22.10 -3.31 -4.33
C GLN A 319 20.65 -3.63 -4.05
N VAL A 320 19.83 -3.67 -5.08
CA VAL A 320 18.39 -3.96 -5.00
C VAL A 320 18.12 -5.18 -5.85
N PHE A 321 17.50 -6.21 -5.24
CA PHE A 321 17.15 -7.46 -5.92
C PHE A 321 15.63 -7.65 -5.88
N ILE A 322 15.05 -8.13 -6.99
CA ILE A 322 13.63 -8.46 -7.03
C ILE A 322 13.31 -9.65 -6.13
N THR A 323 12.09 -9.68 -5.57
CA THR A 323 11.57 -10.90 -4.95
C THR A 323 10.95 -11.80 -6.01
N ARG A 324 11.29 -13.09 -5.99
CA ARG A 324 10.76 -14.09 -6.91
C ARG A 324 10.95 -15.51 -6.39
N TRP A 325 10.16 -16.46 -6.88
CA TRP A 325 10.36 -17.87 -6.60
C TRP A 325 11.59 -18.41 -7.36
N ARG A 326 12.26 -19.39 -6.78
CA ARG A 326 13.30 -20.15 -7.47
C ARG A 326 12.66 -21.09 -8.48
N LEU A 327 12.87 -20.84 -9.76
CA LEU A 327 12.50 -21.75 -10.84
C LEU A 327 13.74 -22.13 -11.65
N GLU A 328 13.98 -23.41 -11.80
CA GLU A 328 15.09 -23.97 -12.56
C GLU A 328 14.51 -25.01 -13.53
N LYS A 329 14.91 -24.95 -14.81
CA LYS A 329 14.44 -25.89 -15.83
C LYS A 329 14.98 -27.29 -15.57
N LYS A 330 14.13 -28.32 -15.71
CA LYS A 330 14.57 -29.70 -15.74
C LYS A 330 15.50 -29.98 -16.93
N ASP A 331 15.18 -29.39 -18.09
CA ASP A 331 16.03 -29.38 -19.28
C ASP A 331 16.43 -27.94 -19.60
N PRO A 332 17.63 -27.49 -19.20
CA PRO A 332 18.11 -26.14 -19.46
C PRO A 332 18.27 -25.82 -20.96
N SER A 333 18.37 -26.83 -21.81
CA SER A 333 18.53 -26.66 -23.27
C SER A 333 17.21 -26.45 -24.00
N ALA A 334 16.09 -26.83 -23.40
CA ALA A 334 14.77 -26.69 -23.99
C ALA A 334 14.25 -25.25 -23.90
N ALA A 335 13.66 -24.75 -24.99
CA ALA A 335 13.01 -23.45 -24.99
C ALA A 335 11.87 -23.42 -23.95
N LEU A 336 11.09 -24.51 -23.87
CA LEU A 336 10.02 -24.70 -22.92
C LEU A 336 10.28 -26.01 -22.13
N SER A 337 10.44 -25.92 -20.80
CA SER A 337 10.70 -27.07 -19.93
C SER A 337 9.81 -27.03 -18.69
N GLU A 338 9.50 -28.17 -18.11
CA GLU A 338 8.99 -28.19 -16.74
C GLU A 338 10.07 -27.67 -15.76
N PRO A 339 9.69 -27.03 -14.66
CA PRO A 339 10.64 -26.69 -13.61
C PRO A 339 11.01 -27.94 -12.79
N VAL A 340 12.19 -27.94 -12.17
CA VAL A 340 12.61 -28.95 -11.19
C VAL A 340 11.61 -29.04 -10.04
N LYS A 341 11.17 -27.88 -9.52
CA LYS A 341 10.11 -27.75 -8.52
C LYS A 341 9.14 -26.66 -8.99
N PRO A 342 7.87 -26.98 -9.30
CA PRO A 342 6.88 -25.99 -9.63
C PRO A 342 6.49 -25.17 -8.41
N ILE A 343 6.09 -23.93 -8.61
CA ILE A 343 5.42 -23.13 -7.60
C ILE A 343 4.09 -23.81 -7.32
N THR A 344 3.85 -24.20 -6.08
CA THR A 344 2.66 -24.99 -5.73
C THR A 344 1.87 -24.28 -4.66
N TYR A 345 0.60 -23.96 -4.95
CA TYR A 345 -0.35 -23.44 -3.98
C TYR A 345 -1.34 -24.51 -3.56
N TRP A 346 -1.67 -24.48 -2.28
CA TRP A 346 -2.66 -25.37 -1.69
C TRP A 346 -3.93 -24.60 -1.36
N VAL A 347 -5.08 -25.22 -1.58
CA VAL A 347 -6.36 -24.66 -1.20
C VAL A 347 -6.69 -25.03 0.22
N ASP A 348 -6.97 -24.04 1.08
CA ASP A 348 -7.35 -24.24 2.48
C ASP A 348 -8.58 -25.17 2.58
N PRO A 349 -8.56 -26.21 3.45
CA PRO A 349 -9.70 -27.09 3.68
C PRO A 349 -10.98 -26.37 4.16
N ALA A 350 -10.85 -25.17 4.73
CA ALA A 350 -11.96 -24.34 5.16
C ALA A 350 -12.70 -23.66 3.99
N THR A 351 -12.17 -23.76 2.77
CA THR A 351 -12.79 -23.18 1.57
C THR A 351 -14.13 -23.83 1.26
N PRO A 352 -15.22 -23.08 1.06
CA PRO A 352 -16.49 -23.66 0.61
C PRO A 352 -16.34 -24.48 -0.68
N ALA A 353 -16.78 -25.72 -0.68
CA ALA A 353 -16.55 -26.69 -1.77
C ALA A 353 -16.90 -26.16 -3.18
N LYS A 354 -17.96 -25.35 -3.29
CA LYS A 354 -18.40 -24.76 -4.56
C LYS A 354 -17.38 -23.79 -5.16
N TYR A 355 -16.44 -23.24 -4.36
CA TYR A 355 -15.45 -22.26 -4.80
C TYR A 355 -14.04 -22.84 -5.01
N VAL A 356 -13.75 -24.06 -4.53
CA VAL A 356 -12.43 -24.70 -4.65
C VAL A 356 -11.94 -24.69 -6.11
N LYS A 357 -12.79 -25.07 -7.06
CA LYS A 357 -12.43 -25.08 -8.50
C LYS A 357 -12.03 -23.70 -9.04
N TRP A 358 -12.64 -22.63 -8.53
CA TRP A 358 -12.39 -21.27 -8.97
C TRP A 358 -11.08 -20.72 -8.39
N ILE A 359 -10.80 -21.07 -7.13
CA ILE A 359 -9.50 -20.75 -6.50
C ILE A 359 -8.36 -21.43 -7.26
N LYS A 360 -8.52 -22.75 -7.55
CA LYS A 360 -7.52 -23.50 -8.33
C LYS A 360 -7.30 -22.85 -9.71
N LYS A 361 -8.39 -22.46 -10.36
CA LYS A 361 -8.30 -21.81 -11.67
C LYS A 361 -7.57 -20.47 -11.58
N GLY A 362 -7.89 -19.61 -10.59
CA GLY A 362 -7.20 -18.33 -10.40
C GLY A 362 -5.70 -18.47 -10.16
N ILE A 363 -5.25 -19.55 -9.49
CA ILE A 363 -3.84 -19.88 -9.36
C ILE A 363 -3.25 -20.24 -10.72
N GLU A 364 -3.90 -21.11 -11.46
CA GLU A 364 -3.42 -21.68 -12.73
C GLU A 364 -3.56 -20.73 -13.92
N ASP A 365 -4.31 -19.63 -13.79
CA ASP A 365 -4.42 -18.58 -14.82
C ASP A 365 -3.05 -17.97 -15.18
N TRP A 366 -2.06 -18.06 -14.29
CA TRP A 366 -0.68 -17.59 -14.53
C TRP A 366 0.16 -18.51 -15.44
N GLN A 367 -0.31 -19.72 -15.81
CA GLN A 367 0.42 -20.63 -16.68
C GLN A 367 0.92 -19.98 -17.98
N PRO A 368 0.11 -19.21 -18.74
CA PRO A 368 0.58 -18.57 -19.98
C PRO A 368 1.71 -17.55 -19.74
N ALA A 369 1.79 -16.93 -18.55
CA ALA A 369 2.87 -16.03 -18.20
C ALA A 369 4.18 -16.78 -17.95
N PHE A 370 4.10 -17.94 -17.26
CA PHE A 370 5.26 -18.81 -17.07
C PHE A 370 5.71 -19.49 -18.35
N GLU A 371 4.79 -19.85 -19.25
CA GLU A 371 5.14 -20.36 -20.59
C GLU A 371 5.91 -19.33 -21.41
N ALA A 372 5.52 -18.04 -21.31
CA ALA A 372 6.29 -16.95 -21.93
C ALA A 372 7.71 -16.80 -21.35
N ALA A 373 7.91 -17.22 -20.08
CA ALA A 373 9.22 -17.27 -19.44
C ALA A 373 9.99 -18.60 -19.69
N GLY A 374 9.42 -19.54 -20.45
CA GLY A 374 10.03 -20.81 -20.80
C GLY A 374 9.75 -21.97 -19.82
N PHE A 375 8.71 -21.85 -18.98
CA PHE A 375 8.32 -22.87 -18.00
C PHE A 375 6.93 -23.42 -18.28
N LYS A 376 6.83 -24.69 -18.65
CA LYS A 376 5.56 -25.43 -18.72
C LYS A 376 5.24 -25.97 -17.33
N ASN A 377 3.97 -25.84 -16.88
CA ASN A 377 3.54 -26.20 -15.54
C ASN A 377 4.38 -25.50 -14.46
N GLY A 378 4.71 -24.21 -14.67
CA GLY A 378 5.50 -23.40 -13.73
C GLY A 378 4.82 -23.17 -12.39
N ILE A 379 3.49 -23.12 -12.40
CA ILE A 379 2.64 -22.94 -11.23
C ILE A 379 1.53 -23.99 -11.24
N VAL A 380 1.17 -24.54 -10.07
CA VAL A 380 0.15 -25.58 -9.94
C VAL A 380 -0.69 -25.37 -8.68
N ALA A 381 -1.97 -25.72 -8.75
CA ALA A 381 -2.89 -25.70 -7.63
C ALA A 381 -3.21 -27.10 -7.13
N LYS A 382 -3.19 -27.28 -5.80
CA LYS A 382 -3.53 -28.54 -5.13
C LYS A 382 -4.56 -28.32 -4.04
N GLU A 383 -5.35 -29.32 -3.78
CA GLU A 383 -6.19 -29.36 -2.59
C GLU A 383 -5.38 -29.90 -1.42
N ALA A 384 -5.61 -29.34 -0.22
CA ALA A 384 -4.93 -29.81 0.99
C ALA A 384 -5.16 -31.31 1.18
N PRO A 385 -4.14 -32.07 1.60
CA PRO A 385 -4.30 -33.48 1.90
C PRO A 385 -5.26 -33.67 3.08
N THR A 386 -5.97 -34.76 3.08
CA THR A 386 -6.77 -35.16 4.24
C THR A 386 -5.86 -35.58 5.40
N ALA A 387 -6.34 -35.48 6.64
CA ALA A 387 -5.62 -35.95 7.82
C ALA A 387 -5.22 -37.47 7.76
N LYS A 388 -5.84 -38.24 6.86
CA LYS A 388 -5.47 -39.65 6.61
C LYS A 388 -4.27 -39.75 5.66
N GLU A 389 -4.13 -38.85 4.72
CA GLU A 389 -3.04 -38.81 3.74
C GLU A 389 -1.78 -38.19 4.35
N ASP A 390 -1.94 -37.10 5.08
CA ASP A 390 -0.87 -36.39 5.80
C ASP A 390 -1.41 -35.85 7.13
N PRO A 391 -1.22 -36.57 8.25
CA PRO A 391 -1.71 -36.12 9.56
C PRO A 391 -0.94 -34.94 10.14
N ASP A 392 0.25 -34.65 9.62
CA ASP A 392 1.10 -33.54 10.07
C ASP A 392 1.02 -32.29 9.16
N TRP A 393 0.24 -32.35 8.08
CA TRP A 393 0.04 -31.20 7.21
C TRP A 393 -0.62 -30.04 7.97
N SER A 394 -0.08 -28.84 7.78
CA SER A 394 -0.62 -27.61 8.37
C SER A 394 -0.55 -26.49 7.34
N PRO A 395 -1.58 -25.65 7.25
CA PRO A 395 -1.52 -24.46 6.41
C PRO A 395 -0.53 -23.40 6.93
N GLU A 396 -0.01 -23.56 8.13
CA GLU A 396 1.03 -22.71 8.71
C GLU A 396 2.45 -23.24 8.44
N ASP A 397 2.60 -24.43 7.85
CA ASP A 397 3.90 -24.99 7.53
C ASP A 397 4.48 -24.29 6.29
N ALA A 398 5.57 -23.56 6.46
CA ALA A 398 6.24 -22.77 5.42
C ALA A 398 6.74 -23.56 4.19
N ARG A 399 6.58 -24.88 4.16
CA ARG A 399 6.78 -25.69 2.96
C ARG A 399 5.63 -25.59 1.96
N TYR A 400 4.49 -25.05 2.39
CA TYR A 400 3.23 -25.00 1.64
C TYR A 400 2.71 -23.59 1.54
N ALA A 401 2.73 -23.00 0.37
CA ALA A 401 2.02 -21.76 0.11
C ALA A 401 0.52 -22.04 0.03
N VAL A 402 -0.32 -21.34 0.77
CA VAL A 402 -1.74 -21.65 0.94
C VAL A 402 -2.63 -20.47 0.62
N VAL A 403 -3.72 -20.72 -0.12
CA VAL A 403 -4.82 -19.76 -0.21
C VAL A 403 -5.76 -19.98 0.97
N ARG A 404 -5.67 -19.12 2.00
CA ARG A 404 -6.38 -19.22 3.27
C ARG A 404 -7.79 -18.63 3.15
N TRP A 405 -8.81 -19.38 3.57
CA TRP A 405 -10.19 -18.88 3.64
C TRP A 405 -10.49 -18.36 5.04
N LEU A 406 -10.57 -17.03 5.22
CA LEU A 406 -10.71 -16.40 6.53
C LEU A 406 -12.14 -15.87 6.76
N PRO A 407 -12.86 -16.33 7.79
CA PRO A 407 -14.23 -15.89 8.09
C PRO A 407 -14.21 -14.49 8.74
N SER A 408 -14.11 -13.46 7.92
CA SER A 408 -14.05 -12.06 8.36
C SER A 408 -15.06 -11.21 7.59
N THR A 409 -15.55 -10.15 8.24
CA THR A 409 -16.39 -9.11 7.62
C THR A 409 -15.59 -8.07 6.84
N ILE A 410 -14.26 -8.18 6.84
CA ILE A 410 -13.38 -7.30 6.09
C ILE A 410 -13.55 -7.58 4.60
N GLU A 411 -13.79 -6.53 3.83
CA GLU A 411 -13.92 -6.58 2.38
C GLU A 411 -12.53 -6.43 1.73
N ASN A 412 -11.67 -7.44 1.89
CA ASN A 412 -10.31 -7.44 1.37
C ASN A 412 -9.79 -8.85 1.05
N ALA A 413 -8.71 -8.92 0.29
CA ALA A 413 -7.79 -10.03 0.17
C ALA A 413 -6.36 -9.48 0.18
N VAL A 414 -5.37 -10.28 0.54
CA VAL A 414 -3.96 -9.87 0.58
C VAL A 414 -3.08 -11.05 0.18
N GLY A 415 -2.14 -10.81 -0.73
CA GLY A 415 -1.14 -11.79 -1.18
C GLY A 415 0.26 -11.47 -0.66
N PRO A 416 0.56 -11.63 0.64
CA PRO A 416 1.90 -11.42 1.17
C PRO A 416 2.81 -12.58 0.78
N HIS A 417 4.12 -12.31 0.75
CA HIS A 417 5.15 -13.33 0.64
C HIS A 417 6.30 -13.05 1.59
N VAL A 418 7.03 -14.10 1.90
CA VAL A 418 8.20 -14.08 2.78
C VAL A 418 9.42 -14.43 1.94
N SER A 419 10.45 -13.59 1.95
CA SER A 419 11.62 -13.78 1.10
C SER A 419 12.92 -13.79 1.89
N ASP A 420 13.91 -14.49 1.35
CA ASP A 420 15.30 -14.48 1.81
C ASP A 420 15.90 -13.08 1.55
N PRO A 421 16.27 -12.31 2.58
CA PRO A 421 16.79 -10.96 2.41
C PRO A 421 18.15 -10.88 1.70
N ARG A 422 18.85 -12.02 1.55
CA ARG A 422 20.13 -12.10 0.85
C ARG A 422 19.96 -12.08 -0.68
N THR A 423 18.81 -12.55 -1.20
CA THR A 423 18.63 -12.82 -2.63
C THR A 423 17.29 -12.43 -3.22
N GLY A 424 16.29 -12.18 -2.37
CA GLY A 424 14.90 -12.01 -2.79
C GLY A 424 14.20 -13.33 -3.15
N GLU A 425 14.76 -14.50 -2.84
CA GLU A 425 14.07 -15.78 -3.04
C GLU A 425 12.81 -15.84 -2.18
N ILE A 426 11.64 -16.00 -2.78
CA ILE A 426 10.40 -16.22 -2.05
C ILE A 426 10.42 -17.64 -1.48
N LEU A 427 10.24 -17.75 -0.17
CA LEU A 427 10.29 -19.00 0.57
C LEU A 427 8.91 -19.52 0.92
N ASP A 428 7.97 -18.60 1.17
CA ASP A 428 6.60 -18.90 1.55
C ASP A 428 5.66 -17.77 1.11
N ALA A 429 4.37 -18.08 0.90
CA ALA A 429 3.36 -17.11 0.53
C ALA A 429 1.94 -17.60 0.87
N ASP A 430 1.35 -17.02 1.90
CA ASP A 430 -0.01 -17.32 2.34
C ASP A 430 -0.98 -16.22 1.91
N ILE A 431 -1.83 -16.54 0.94
CA ILE A 431 -2.87 -15.61 0.48
C ILE A 431 -4.01 -15.59 1.49
N GLN A 432 -4.34 -14.41 1.99
CA GLN A 432 -5.42 -14.19 2.94
C GLN A 432 -6.69 -13.78 2.18
N PHE A 433 -7.59 -14.71 1.99
CA PHE A 433 -8.88 -14.48 1.34
C PHE A 433 -9.97 -14.29 2.39
N TYR A 434 -10.37 -13.06 2.68
CA TYR A 434 -11.45 -12.77 3.62
C TYR A 434 -12.81 -13.01 2.98
N HIS A 435 -13.72 -13.68 3.70
CA HIS A 435 -15.04 -14.06 3.18
C HIS A 435 -15.79 -12.87 2.54
N ASN A 436 -15.76 -11.71 3.16
CA ASN A 436 -16.52 -10.53 2.69
C ASN A 436 -15.91 -9.84 1.46
N VAL A 437 -14.75 -10.27 0.95
CA VAL A 437 -14.28 -9.80 -0.35
C VAL A 437 -15.27 -10.13 -1.46
N MET A 438 -16.08 -11.18 -1.28
CA MET A 438 -17.19 -11.50 -2.20
C MET A 438 -18.21 -10.38 -2.28
N ASN A 439 -18.54 -9.71 -1.15
CA ASN A 439 -19.45 -8.57 -1.16
C ASN A 439 -18.84 -7.37 -1.90
N LEU A 440 -17.55 -7.14 -1.72
CA LEU A 440 -16.84 -6.08 -2.43
C LEU A 440 -16.83 -6.35 -3.95
N ALA A 441 -16.40 -7.54 -4.38
CA ALA A 441 -16.36 -7.93 -5.79
C ALA A 441 -17.76 -7.88 -6.43
N LYS A 442 -18.80 -8.36 -5.71
CA LYS A 442 -20.20 -8.25 -6.13
C LYS A 442 -20.61 -6.80 -6.40
N THR A 443 -20.31 -5.90 -5.46
CA THR A 443 -20.72 -4.49 -5.56
C THR A 443 -19.96 -3.74 -6.64
N TRP A 444 -18.68 -4.00 -6.84
CA TRP A 444 -17.92 -3.44 -7.97
C TRP A 444 -18.46 -3.94 -9.31
N TYR A 445 -18.64 -5.25 -9.47
CA TYR A 445 -19.18 -5.80 -10.70
C TYR A 445 -20.56 -5.21 -11.02
N PHE A 446 -21.39 -5.08 -9.99
CA PHE A 446 -22.68 -4.42 -10.11
C PHE A 446 -22.57 -2.97 -10.58
N THR A 447 -21.79 -2.14 -9.88
CA THR A 447 -21.69 -0.71 -10.18
C THR A 447 -21.09 -0.42 -11.54
N GLN A 448 -20.13 -1.24 -11.98
CA GLN A 448 -19.35 -1.00 -13.18
C GLN A 448 -19.95 -1.62 -14.44
N VAL A 449 -20.46 -2.85 -14.38
CA VAL A 449 -20.82 -3.58 -15.59
C VAL A 449 -22.22 -4.24 -15.58
N SER A 450 -23.03 -4.02 -14.56
CA SER A 450 -24.39 -4.58 -14.55
C SER A 450 -25.31 -4.13 -15.73
N PRO A 451 -25.09 -2.96 -16.38
CA PRO A 451 -25.79 -2.64 -17.62
C PRO A 451 -25.46 -3.58 -18.79
N LEU A 452 -24.32 -4.27 -18.74
CA LEU A 452 -23.82 -5.17 -19.79
C LEU A 452 -24.09 -6.64 -19.49
N ASP A 453 -24.19 -7.00 -18.18
CA ASP A 453 -24.45 -8.38 -17.74
C ASP A 453 -25.77 -8.46 -16.96
N PRO A 454 -26.86 -8.98 -17.56
CA PRO A 454 -28.14 -9.13 -16.87
C PRO A 454 -28.07 -10.00 -15.60
N ARG A 455 -27.10 -10.90 -15.47
CA ARG A 455 -26.91 -11.73 -14.26
C ARG A 455 -26.60 -10.89 -13.02
N ALA A 456 -26.04 -9.69 -13.22
CA ALA A 456 -25.71 -8.77 -12.13
C ALA A 456 -26.85 -7.80 -11.76
N GLN A 457 -28.01 -7.87 -12.45
CA GLN A 457 -29.17 -6.98 -12.20
C GLN A 457 -30.10 -7.49 -11.12
N LYS A 458 -29.78 -8.60 -10.49
CA LYS A 458 -30.53 -9.19 -9.36
C LYS A 458 -29.57 -9.88 -8.39
N PHE A 459 -29.76 -9.67 -7.09
CA PHE A 459 -29.01 -10.36 -6.05
C PHE A 459 -29.82 -11.51 -5.40
N PRO A 460 -29.13 -12.56 -4.89
CA PRO A 460 -27.67 -12.78 -4.99
C PRO A 460 -27.23 -13.09 -6.43
N LEU A 461 -25.94 -12.82 -6.72
CA LEU A 461 -25.35 -13.23 -8.01
C LEU A 461 -25.39 -14.75 -8.16
N PRO A 462 -25.53 -15.29 -9.40
CA PRO A 462 -25.36 -16.72 -9.65
C PRO A 462 -23.99 -17.24 -9.18
N ASP A 463 -23.94 -18.48 -8.71
CA ASP A 463 -22.72 -19.10 -8.15
C ASP A 463 -21.55 -19.17 -9.15
N ASP A 464 -21.83 -19.32 -10.43
CA ASP A 464 -20.82 -19.32 -11.48
C ASP A 464 -20.20 -17.92 -11.68
N LEU A 465 -21.01 -16.87 -11.66
CA LEU A 465 -20.51 -15.50 -11.74
C LEU A 465 -19.70 -15.14 -10.49
N MET A 466 -20.21 -15.45 -9.28
CA MET A 466 -19.47 -15.23 -8.04
C MET A 466 -18.14 -16.03 -8.04
N GLY A 467 -18.18 -17.27 -8.55
CA GLY A 467 -16.96 -18.06 -8.70
C GLY A 467 -15.93 -17.42 -9.61
N ARG A 468 -16.36 -16.85 -10.74
CA ARG A 468 -15.47 -16.13 -11.67
C ARG A 468 -14.88 -14.86 -11.02
N LEU A 469 -15.64 -14.16 -10.17
CA LEU A 469 -15.13 -13.02 -9.42
C LEU A 469 -14.09 -13.44 -8.36
N ILE A 470 -14.30 -14.58 -7.69
CA ILE A 470 -13.32 -15.16 -6.77
C ILE A 470 -12.04 -15.56 -7.52
N GLU A 471 -12.15 -16.22 -8.67
CA GLU A 471 -11.02 -16.56 -9.55
C GLU A 471 -10.18 -15.33 -9.88
N TYR A 472 -10.84 -14.21 -10.28
CA TYR A 472 -10.15 -12.93 -10.56
C TYR A 472 -9.38 -12.40 -9.35
N VAL A 473 -10.01 -12.35 -8.17
CA VAL A 473 -9.35 -11.88 -6.94
C VAL A 473 -8.16 -12.78 -6.59
N VAL A 474 -8.34 -14.10 -6.62
CA VAL A 474 -7.25 -15.04 -6.32
C VAL A 474 -6.10 -14.90 -7.31
N ALA A 475 -6.38 -14.77 -8.60
CA ALA A 475 -5.34 -14.57 -9.61
C ALA A 475 -4.54 -13.28 -9.37
N HIS A 476 -5.19 -12.19 -8.93
CA HIS A 476 -4.53 -10.94 -8.56
C HIS A 476 -3.61 -11.14 -7.33
N GLU A 477 -4.11 -11.77 -6.26
CA GLU A 477 -3.31 -12.02 -5.05
C GLU A 477 -2.12 -12.96 -5.32
N VAL A 478 -2.32 -13.96 -6.19
CA VAL A 478 -1.22 -14.80 -6.68
C VAL A 478 -0.14 -13.95 -7.34
N GLY A 479 -0.51 -12.95 -8.15
CA GLY A 479 0.45 -12.03 -8.74
C GLY A 479 1.38 -11.37 -7.72
N HIS A 480 0.85 -10.90 -6.60
CA HIS A 480 1.68 -10.35 -5.52
C HIS A 480 2.62 -11.39 -4.91
N THR A 481 2.16 -12.60 -4.75
CA THR A 481 2.98 -13.70 -4.24
C THR A 481 3.98 -14.27 -5.25
N LEU A 482 3.90 -13.83 -6.51
CA LEU A 482 4.91 -14.05 -7.54
C LEU A 482 5.95 -12.91 -7.60
N GLY A 483 5.81 -11.90 -6.75
CA GLY A 483 6.71 -10.75 -6.65
C GLY A 483 6.24 -9.47 -7.32
N PHE A 484 5.04 -9.43 -7.93
CA PHE A 484 4.56 -8.27 -8.67
C PHE A 484 3.94 -7.20 -7.77
N GLN A 485 4.29 -5.94 -8.03
CA GLN A 485 3.61 -4.77 -7.49
C GLN A 485 2.39 -4.41 -8.36
N HIS A 486 1.50 -3.57 -7.83
CA HIS A 486 0.45 -2.96 -8.65
C HIS A 486 1.04 -2.10 -9.77
N ASN A 487 0.47 -2.20 -10.97
CA ASN A 487 0.81 -1.36 -12.11
C ASN A 487 -0.40 -0.52 -12.55
N MET A 488 -0.60 0.61 -11.88
CA MET A 488 -1.74 1.52 -12.17
C MET A 488 -1.60 2.24 -13.51
N LYS A 489 -0.37 2.36 -14.04
CA LYS A 489 -0.10 2.97 -15.36
C LYS A 489 -0.68 2.17 -16.52
N ALA A 490 -0.90 0.88 -16.33
CA ALA A 490 -1.30 -0.03 -17.38
C ALA A 490 -2.63 0.38 -18.05
N SER A 491 -3.69 0.65 -17.29
CA SER A 491 -5.00 1.06 -17.82
C SER A 491 -4.96 2.36 -18.62
N ALA A 492 -4.03 3.28 -18.29
CA ALA A 492 -3.81 4.52 -19.02
C ALA A 492 -3.09 4.34 -20.36
N THR A 493 -2.57 3.15 -20.64
CA THR A 493 -1.91 2.89 -21.94
C THR A 493 -2.88 2.43 -23.03
N TYR A 494 -4.09 2.01 -22.66
CA TYR A 494 -5.12 1.59 -23.60
C TYR A 494 -6.09 2.73 -23.95
N PRO A 495 -6.37 2.94 -25.25
CA PRO A 495 -7.37 3.92 -25.67
C PRO A 495 -8.79 3.50 -25.28
N ALA A 496 -9.62 4.45 -24.88
CA ALA A 496 -11.03 4.23 -24.56
C ALA A 496 -11.82 3.56 -25.71
N ASP A 497 -11.50 3.88 -26.96
CA ASP A 497 -12.15 3.27 -28.12
C ASP A 497 -11.76 1.79 -28.30
N LYS A 498 -10.55 1.40 -27.86
CA LYS A 498 -10.07 0.01 -27.98
C LYS A 498 -10.68 -0.90 -26.92
N VAL A 499 -10.85 -0.42 -25.72
CA VAL A 499 -11.50 -1.20 -24.64
C VAL A 499 -13.00 -1.37 -24.88
N ARG A 500 -13.56 -0.74 -25.92
CA ARG A 500 -14.92 -0.92 -26.47
C ARG A 500 -14.99 -1.81 -27.73
N ASP A 501 -13.87 -2.20 -28.28
CA ASP A 501 -13.76 -3.09 -29.43
C ASP A 501 -13.71 -4.53 -28.96
N ALA A 502 -14.79 -5.31 -29.19
CA ALA A 502 -14.91 -6.70 -28.74
C ALA A 502 -13.77 -7.59 -29.23
N ALA A 503 -13.27 -7.39 -30.47
CA ALA A 503 -12.16 -8.18 -31.01
C ALA A 503 -10.82 -7.84 -30.32
N TRP A 504 -10.60 -6.56 -30.00
CA TRP A 504 -9.46 -6.12 -29.23
C TRP A 504 -9.51 -6.69 -27.82
N VAL A 505 -10.61 -6.47 -27.09
CA VAL A 505 -10.76 -6.89 -25.69
C VAL A 505 -10.60 -8.39 -25.53
N LYS A 506 -11.16 -9.19 -26.46
CA LYS A 506 -10.96 -10.64 -26.46
C LYS A 506 -9.49 -11.05 -26.57
N LYS A 507 -8.65 -10.29 -27.27
CA LYS A 507 -7.24 -10.60 -27.51
C LYS A 507 -6.32 -9.98 -26.45
N MET A 508 -6.59 -8.73 -26.05
CA MET A 508 -5.69 -7.91 -25.26
C MET A 508 -6.16 -7.68 -23.83
N GLY A 509 -7.42 -8.05 -23.51
CA GLY A 509 -8.09 -7.59 -22.30
C GLY A 509 -8.50 -6.12 -22.37
N HIS A 510 -9.10 -5.61 -21.33
CA HIS A 510 -9.36 -4.18 -21.17
C HIS A 510 -8.28 -3.46 -20.36
N THR A 511 -7.32 -4.19 -19.80
CA THR A 511 -6.09 -3.73 -19.19
C THR A 511 -4.93 -4.63 -19.57
N PRO A 512 -3.69 -4.13 -19.69
CA PRO A 512 -2.51 -4.95 -20.02
C PRO A 512 -2.09 -5.93 -18.93
N THR A 513 -2.51 -5.73 -17.69
CA THR A 513 -2.09 -6.53 -16.54
C THR A 513 -3.24 -6.77 -15.55
N LEU A 514 -3.23 -7.94 -14.96
CA LEU A 514 -4.09 -8.28 -13.83
C LEU A 514 -3.71 -7.50 -12.55
N MET A 515 -2.49 -6.95 -12.49
CA MET A 515 -1.99 -6.19 -11.34
C MET A 515 -2.40 -4.70 -11.36
N ASP A 516 -3.23 -4.28 -12.32
CA ASP A 516 -3.90 -2.99 -12.32
C ASP A 516 -5.20 -3.06 -11.49
N TYR A 517 -5.57 -1.97 -10.85
CA TYR A 517 -6.89 -1.85 -10.22
C TYR A 517 -7.98 -1.42 -11.21
N SER A 518 -7.88 -1.80 -12.48
CA SER A 518 -8.90 -1.49 -13.48
C SER A 518 -10.29 -2.05 -13.12
N ARG A 519 -10.33 -3.11 -12.33
CA ARG A 519 -11.54 -3.86 -11.94
C ARG A 519 -12.23 -4.44 -13.17
N PHE A 520 -13.38 -3.86 -13.56
CA PHE A 520 -14.18 -4.36 -14.66
C PHE A 520 -14.35 -3.31 -15.75
N ASN A 521 -14.60 -3.73 -16.98
CA ASN A 521 -14.64 -2.83 -18.13
C ASN A 521 -15.89 -1.92 -18.13
N TYR A 522 -15.90 -0.93 -17.26
CA TYR A 522 -17.01 0.04 -17.12
C TYR A 522 -17.14 1.02 -18.30
N VAL A 523 -16.14 1.07 -19.19
CA VAL A 523 -16.16 1.91 -20.39
C VAL A 523 -16.97 1.28 -21.50
N ALA A 524 -17.04 -0.04 -21.54
CA ALA A 524 -17.86 -0.79 -22.49
C ALA A 524 -19.34 -0.39 -22.39
N GLN A 525 -20.03 -0.42 -23.54
CA GLN A 525 -21.43 -0.07 -23.63
C GLN A 525 -22.22 -1.29 -24.13
N PRO A 526 -23.53 -1.43 -23.82
CA PRO A 526 -24.34 -2.55 -24.31
C PRO A 526 -24.29 -2.74 -25.83
N GLU A 527 -24.17 -1.65 -26.57
CA GLU A 527 -24.07 -1.65 -28.03
C GLU A 527 -22.76 -2.22 -28.57
N ASP A 528 -21.70 -2.26 -27.75
CA ASP A 528 -20.35 -2.77 -28.13
C ASP A 528 -20.33 -4.30 -28.22
N LYS A 529 -21.29 -4.98 -27.62
CA LYS A 529 -21.45 -6.45 -27.66
C LYS A 529 -20.21 -7.21 -27.18
N ILE A 530 -19.49 -6.68 -26.20
CA ILE A 530 -18.39 -7.39 -25.54
C ILE A 530 -18.98 -8.58 -24.79
N ALA A 531 -18.34 -9.75 -24.93
CA ALA A 531 -18.75 -10.92 -24.19
C ALA A 531 -18.60 -10.70 -22.68
N VAL A 532 -19.55 -11.20 -21.89
CA VAL A 532 -19.56 -10.93 -20.43
C VAL A 532 -18.32 -11.49 -19.71
N GLU A 533 -17.72 -12.54 -20.28
CA GLU A 533 -16.45 -13.12 -19.80
C GLU A 533 -15.27 -12.16 -19.96
N ASP A 534 -15.31 -11.33 -21.01
CA ASP A 534 -14.25 -10.39 -21.38
C ASP A 534 -14.40 -9.03 -20.63
N LEU A 535 -15.44 -8.86 -19.82
CA LEU A 535 -15.60 -7.70 -18.93
C LEU A 535 -14.74 -7.79 -17.66
N ILE A 536 -14.21 -8.99 -17.35
CA ILE A 536 -13.37 -9.28 -16.20
C ILE A 536 -11.93 -9.44 -16.70
N PRO A 537 -10.94 -8.78 -16.08
CA PRO A 537 -9.55 -8.88 -16.55
C PRO A 537 -8.97 -10.28 -16.31
N GLY A 538 -7.96 -10.62 -17.08
CA GLY A 538 -7.15 -11.82 -16.95
C GLY A 538 -5.68 -11.51 -17.15
N ILE A 539 -4.85 -12.56 -17.29
CA ILE A 539 -3.41 -12.40 -17.56
C ILE A 539 -3.20 -11.70 -18.90
N GLY A 540 -2.65 -10.49 -18.82
CA GLY A 540 -2.44 -9.61 -19.95
C GLY A 540 -1.04 -9.69 -20.58
N PRO A 541 -0.79 -8.88 -21.62
CA PRO A 541 0.52 -8.83 -22.25
C PRO A 541 1.66 -8.33 -21.34
N TYR A 542 1.36 -7.40 -20.39
CA TYR A 542 2.35 -6.96 -19.42
C TYR A 542 2.72 -8.08 -18.44
N ASP A 543 1.75 -8.85 -17.95
CA ASP A 543 2.01 -9.96 -17.02
C ASP A 543 2.95 -10.99 -17.65
N LYS A 544 2.74 -11.33 -18.93
CA LYS A 544 3.61 -12.24 -19.68
C LYS A 544 5.02 -11.68 -19.83
N TRP A 545 5.12 -10.42 -20.21
CA TRP A 545 6.39 -9.72 -20.40
C TRP A 545 7.15 -9.58 -19.08
N ALA A 546 6.49 -9.15 -18.02
CA ALA A 546 7.11 -8.99 -16.71
C ALA A 546 7.51 -10.34 -16.09
N THR A 547 6.71 -11.40 -16.29
CA THR A 547 7.09 -12.76 -15.88
C THR A 547 8.30 -13.26 -16.67
N HIS A 548 8.35 -13.01 -17.98
CA HIS A 548 9.54 -13.31 -18.78
C HIS A 548 10.76 -12.56 -18.24
N TRP A 549 10.65 -11.25 -18.01
CA TRP A 549 11.74 -10.43 -17.48
C TRP A 549 12.25 -10.96 -16.12
N GLY A 550 11.35 -11.34 -15.20
CA GLY A 550 11.71 -11.78 -13.85
C GLY A 550 12.17 -13.22 -13.74
N TYR A 551 11.65 -14.13 -14.57
CA TYR A 551 11.81 -15.57 -14.40
C TYR A 551 12.57 -16.28 -15.53
N ALA A 552 12.62 -15.72 -16.74
CA ALA A 552 13.33 -16.38 -17.84
C ALA A 552 14.82 -16.57 -17.51
N ASP A 553 15.35 -17.74 -17.86
CA ASP A 553 16.78 -18.01 -17.73
C ASP A 553 17.57 -17.16 -18.74
N ILE A 554 18.69 -16.59 -18.29
CA ILE A 554 19.63 -15.85 -19.13
C ILE A 554 20.89 -16.70 -19.23
N PRO A 555 21.10 -17.37 -20.37
CA PRO A 555 22.22 -18.28 -20.55
C PRO A 555 23.59 -17.61 -20.32
N ASN A 556 24.49 -18.33 -19.68
CA ASN A 556 25.86 -17.93 -19.37
C ASN A 556 26.02 -16.78 -18.35
N ALA A 557 24.95 -16.19 -17.83
CA ALA A 557 25.00 -15.21 -16.76
C ALA A 557 25.25 -15.90 -15.42
N LYS A 558 26.41 -15.66 -14.81
CA LYS A 558 26.83 -16.26 -13.52
C LYS A 558 26.49 -15.35 -12.35
N THR A 559 26.56 -14.04 -12.57
CA THR A 559 26.31 -13.01 -11.56
C THR A 559 25.06 -12.18 -11.94
N PRO A 560 24.46 -11.44 -10.99
CA PRO A 560 23.40 -10.48 -11.31
C PRO A 560 23.84 -9.42 -12.34
N GLU A 561 25.08 -9.00 -12.27
CA GLU A 561 25.64 -8.03 -13.21
C GLU A 561 25.76 -8.56 -14.64
N ASP A 562 26.01 -9.86 -14.82
CA ASP A 562 26.04 -10.49 -16.15
C ASP A 562 24.66 -10.46 -16.82
N GLU A 563 23.58 -10.43 -16.06
CA GLU A 563 22.21 -10.33 -16.55
C GLU A 563 21.84 -8.91 -17.01
N ARG A 564 22.48 -7.88 -16.44
CA ARG A 564 22.12 -6.46 -16.63
C ARG A 564 21.97 -6.03 -18.09
N PRO A 565 22.85 -6.37 -19.04
CA PRO A 565 22.69 -5.97 -20.45
C PRO A 565 21.41 -6.51 -21.07
N THR A 566 21.07 -7.76 -20.81
CA THR A 566 19.86 -8.42 -21.33
C THR A 566 18.60 -7.84 -20.68
N LEU A 567 18.59 -7.70 -19.35
CA LEU A 567 17.47 -7.11 -18.62
C LEU A 567 17.19 -5.68 -19.07
N ASN A 568 18.25 -4.87 -19.25
CA ASN A 568 18.11 -3.52 -19.76
C ASN A 568 17.58 -3.47 -21.20
N ALA A 569 17.93 -4.46 -22.05
CA ALA A 569 17.38 -4.56 -23.41
C ALA A 569 15.87 -4.85 -23.36
N TRP A 570 15.45 -5.80 -22.54
CA TRP A 570 14.04 -6.12 -22.34
C TRP A 570 13.25 -4.94 -21.74
N SER A 571 13.79 -4.25 -20.72
CA SER A 571 13.14 -3.09 -20.12
C SER A 571 12.92 -1.94 -21.14
N LYS A 572 13.77 -1.81 -22.15
CA LYS A 572 13.63 -0.79 -23.21
C LYS A 572 12.46 -1.06 -24.17
N GLU A 573 11.92 -2.27 -24.22
CA GLU A 573 10.76 -2.61 -25.06
C GLU A 573 9.54 -1.73 -24.75
N GLN A 574 9.45 -1.17 -23.54
CA GLN A 574 8.42 -0.21 -23.14
C GLN A 574 8.43 1.10 -23.98
N ASP A 575 9.54 1.43 -24.67
CA ASP A 575 9.63 2.64 -25.49
C ASP A 575 8.77 2.52 -26.75
N GLU A 576 8.70 1.30 -27.34
CA GLU A 576 7.91 0.99 -28.52
C GLU A 576 6.54 0.36 -28.16
N THR A 577 6.45 -0.27 -27.00
CA THR A 577 5.25 -0.96 -26.53
C THR A 577 4.73 -0.28 -25.25
N PRO A 578 3.85 0.73 -25.35
CA PRO A 578 3.40 1.53 -24.22
C PRO A 578 2.79 0.73 -23.06
N TRP A 579 2.13 -0.39 -23.34
CA TRP A 579 1.54 -1.25 -22.32
C TRP A 579 2.54 -2.12 -21.55
N PHE A 580 3.85 -1.97 -21.80
CA PHE A 580 4.92 -2.49 -20.94
C PHE A 580 5.42 -1.47 -19.92
N ARG A 581 4.88 -0.25 -19.92
CA ARG A 581 5.22 0.78 -18.93
C ARG A 581 4.68 0.41 -17.57
N PHE A 582 5.50 0.71 -16.57
CA PHE A 582 5.17 0.48 -15.16
C PHE A 582 5.15 1.80 -14.39
N SER A 583 4.14 1.96 -13.55
CA SER A 583 4.12 2.89 -12.41
C SER A 583 3.05 2.43 -11.42
N THR A 584 3.33 2.55 -10.14
CA THR A 584 2.36 2.25 -9.08
C THR A 584 1.68 3.53 -8.57
N ALA A 585 0.55 3.38 -7.89
CA ALA A 585 -0.24 4.50 -7.40
C ALA A 585 0.58 5.47 -6.55
N GLY A 586 0.57 6.75 -6.94
CA GLY A 586 1.22 7.81 -6.18
C GLY A 586 2.74 7.80 -6.22
N SER A 587 3.39 7.07 -7.13
CA SER A 587 4.83 7.09 -7.30
C SER A 587 5.37 8.50 -7.45
N TYR A 588 4.68 9.32 -8.25
CA TYR A 588 5.00 10.75 -8.44
C TYR A 588 3.89 11.67 -7.96
N GLY A 589 2.67 11.16 -7.76
CA GLY A 589 1.50 11.93 -7.32
C GLY A 589 1.03 13.00 -8.30
N SER A 590 1.52 12.98 -9.54
CA SER A 590 1.21 13.97 -10.58
C SER A 590 0.84 13.34 -11.92
N ASP A 591 1.06 12.06 -12.11
CA ASP A 591 0.74 11.35 -13.36
C ASP A 591 -0.76 11.01 -13.41
N PRO A 592 -1.51 11.55 -14.38
CA PRO A 592 -2.92 11.18 -14.56
C PRO A 592 -3.09 9.71 -14.98
N GLY A 593 -2.03 9.06 -15.45
CA GLY A 593 -2.03 7.63 -15.76
C GLY A 593 -1.90 6.72 -14.55
N GLU A 594 -1.72 7.23 -13.33
CA GLU A 594 -1.68 6.46 -12.09
C GLU A 594 -3.05 6.41 -11.37
N ASN A 595 -4.14 6.67 -12.08
CA ASN A 595 -5.48 6.55 -11.53
C ASN A 595 -5.80 5.09 -11.15
N THR A 596 -6.29 4.89 -9.92
CA THR A 596 -6.79 3.59 -9.49
C THR A 596 -8.20 3.35 -10.01
N GLU A 597 -8.55 2.10 -10.31
CA GLU A 597 -9.86 1.70 -10.86
C GLU A 597 -10.22 2.40 -12.18
N ALA A 598 -9.23 2.70 -13.01
CA ALA A 598 -9.40 3.30 -14.31
C ALA A 598 -9.41 2.25 -15.43
N VAL A 599 -10.07 2.53 -16.53
CA VAL A 599 -10.10 1.71 -17.75
C VAL A 599 -10.05 2.61 -18.97
N GLY A 600 -9.16 2.31 -19.93
CA GLY A 600 -9.05 3.07 -21.18
C GLY A 600 -8.65 4.52 -20.95
N ASP A 601 -7.89 4.80 -19.93
CA ASP A 601 -7.61 6.13 -19.37
C ASP A 601 -6.50 6.89 -20.12
N GLN A 602 -6.07 6.39 -21.28
CA GLN A 602 -5.31 7.21 -22.20
C GLN A 602 -6.06 8.53 -22.48
N ASP A 603 -7.41 8.47 -22.47
CA ASP A 603 -8.29 9.61 -22.49
C ASP A 603 -9.34 9.49 -21.39
N ALA A 604 -8.99 9.93 -20.15
CA ALA A 604 -9.86 9.87 -18.98
C ALA A 604 -11.18 10.65 -19.15
N ILE A 605 -11.23 11.66 -20.02
CA ILE A 605 -12.47 12.37 -20.32
C ILE A 605 -13.44 11.46 -21.06
N LYS A 606 -12.96 10.73 -22.07
CA LYS A 606 -13.80 9.78 -22.83
C LYS A 606 -14.21 8.57 -21.99
N SER A 607 -13.28 7.97 -21.28
CA SER A 607 -13.59 6.80 -20.44
C SER A 607 -14.60 7.14 -19.36
N THR A 608 -14.40 8.22 -18.62
CA THR A 608 -15.36 8.70 -17.62
C THR A 608 -16.72 9.03 -18.25
N ALA A 609 -16.77 9.65 -19.42
CA ALA A 609 -18.04 9.91 -20.10
C ALA A 609 -18.85 8.63 -20.39
N MET A 610 -18.17 7.54 -20.72
CA MET A 610 -18.83 6.22 -20.93
C MET A 610 -19.25 5.58 -19.62
N GLY A 611 -18.41 5.65 -18.58
CA GLY A 611 -18.74 5.17 -17.24
C GLY A 611 -19.97 5.87 -16.67
N LEU A 612 -20.03 7.19 -16.76
CA LEU A 612 -21.20 7.97 -16.31
C LEU A 612 -22.51 7.56 -17.00
N LYS A 613 -22.47 7.20 -18.30
CA LYS A 613 -23.65 6.62 -18.99
C LYS A 613 -24.09 5.30 -18.38
N ASN A 614 -23.15 4.43 -18.03
CA ASN A 614 -23.46 3.16 -17.38
C ASN A 614 -24.03 3.39 -15.98
N LEU A 615 -23.47 4.30 -15.20
CA LEU A 615 -24.02 4.65 -13.88
C LEU A 615 -25.46 5.20 -13.96
N GLN A 616 -25.78 6.01 -15.00
CA GLN A 616 -27.16 6.43 -15.24
C GLN A 616 -28.10 5.23 -15.49
N ARG A 617 -27.65 4.21 -16.24
CA ARG A 617 -28.41 2.97 -16.45
C ARG A 617 -28.59 2.20 -15.15
N VAL A 618 -27.50 2.05 -14.36
CA VAL A 618 -27.56 1.39 -13.04
C VAL A 618 -28.61 2.07 -12.16
N MET A 619 -28.63 3.40 -12.08
CA MET A 619 -29.61 4.14 -11.29
C MET A 619 -31.07 3.87 -11.75
N GLY A 620 -31.27 3.56 -13.04
CA GLY A 620 -32.61 3.24 -13.60
C GLY A 620 -33.20 1.96 -13.07
N PHE A 621 -32.40 0.93 -12.72
CA PHE A 621 -32.87 -0.35 -12.21
C PHE A 621 -32.43 -0.65 -10.76
N LEU A 622 -31.65 0.20 -10.13
CA LEU A 622 -31.14 0.05 -8.76
C LEU A 622 -32.26 -0.37 -7.75
N PRO A 623 -33.44 0.23 -7.73
CA PRO A 623 -34.48 -0.14 -6.77
C PRO A 623 -34.98 -1.59 -6.88
N THR A 624 -34.76 -2.27 -8.01
CA THR A 624 -35.27 -3.63 -8.28
C THR A 624 -34.23 -4.70 -8.00
N VAL A 625 -32.96 -4.36 -7.90
CA VAL A 625 -31.84 -5.31 -7.75
C VAL A 625 -31.93 -6.10 -6.45
N VAL A 626 -32.29 -5.43 -5.37
CA VAL A 626 -32.38 -5.98 -4.01
C VAL A 626 -33.84 -6.02 -3.51
N ALA A 627 -34.81 -5.89 -4.42
CA ALA A 627 -36.23 -5.92 -4.06
C ALA A 627 -36.65 -7.34 -3.71
N GLU A 628 -36.75 -7.59 -2.40
CA GLU A 628 -37.26 -8.83 -1.86
C GLU A 628 -38.35 -8.53 -0.82
N PRO A 629 -39.55 -9.14 -0.94
CA PRO A 629 -40.63 -8.89 -0.01
C PRO A 629 -40.26 -9.23 1.43
N GLY A 630 -40.41 -8.24 2.33
CA GLY A 630 -40.06 -8.38 3.76
C GLY A 630 -38.69 -7.87 4.14
N GLU A 631 -37.79 -7.62 3.20
CA GLU A 631 -36.46 -7.04 3.47
C GLU A 631 -36.49 -5.52 3.64
N SER A 632 -35.56 -5.02 4.41
CA SER A 632 -35.37 -3.57 4.64
C SER A 632 -34.68 -2.89 3.47
N TYR A 633 -34.78 -1.55 3.40
CA TYR A 633 -34.06 -0.77 2.39
C TYR A 633 -32.54 -0.55 2.69
N THR A 634 -31.97 -1.27 3.66
CA THR A 634 -30.55 -1.10 4.06
C THR A 634 -29.59 -1.42 2.93
N GLU A 635 -29.82 -2.55 2.22
CA GLU A 635 -28.98 -2.95 1.09
C GLU A 635 -29.14 -1.97 -0.09
N LEU A 636 -30.37 -1.48 -0.35
CA LEU A 636 -30.60 -0.44 -1.35
C LEU A 636 -29.80 0.84 -1.05
N THR A 637 -29.76 1.25 0.22
CA THR A 637 -28.98 2.43 0.65
C THR A 637 -27.48 2.20 0.44
N SER A 638 -27.00 1.02 0.81
CA SER A 638 -25.59 0.65 0.62
C SER A 638 -25.20 0.67 -0.86
N LEU A 639 -26.02 0.09 -1.74
CA LEU A 639 -25.75 0.10 -3.18
C LEU A 639 -25.80 1.51 -3.78
N TYR A 640 -26.74 2.35 -3.35
CA TYR A 640 -26.80 3.74 -3.79
C TYR A 640 -25.49 4.48 -3.43
N GLU A 641 -24.98 4.28 -2.21
CA GLU A 641 -23.72 4.88 -1.77
C GLU A 641 -22.53 4.38 -2.59
N ARG A 642 -22.50 3.09 -2.94
CA ARG A 642 -21.46 2.53 -3.83
C ARG A 642 -21.52 3.16 -5.24
N VAL A 643 -22.71 3.32 -5.81
CA VAL A 643 -22.88 3.95 -7.15
C VAL A 643 -22.47 5.43 -7.12
N LEU A 644 -22.84 6.18 -6.07
CA LEU A 644 -22.39 7.57 -5.88
C LEU A 644 -20.87 7.64 -5.64
N GLY A 645 -20.30 6.66 -4.94
CA GLY A 645 -18.86 6.51 -4.76
C GLY A 645 -18.14 6.32 -6.11
N GLN A 646 -18.62 5.43 -6.96
CA GLN A 646 -18.10 5.20 -8.31
C GLN A 646 -18.19 6.46 -9.18
N TRP A 647 -19.32 7.18 -9.15
CA TRP A 647 -19.48 8.47 -9.83
C TRP A 647 -18.42 9.48 -9.39
N THR A 648 -18.14 9.56 -8.08
CA THR A 648 -17.12 10.47 -7.53
C THR A 648 -15.73 10.07 -7.96
N LEU A 649 -15.42 8.77 -7.96
CA LEU A 649 -14.12 8.20 -8.34
C LEU A 649 -13.81 8.51 -9.81
N GLU A 650 -14.72 8.17 -10.72
CA GLU A 650 -14.51 8.38 -12.16
C GLU A 650 -14.33 9.87 -12.51
N LEU A 651 -15.04 10.78 -11.85
CA LEU A 651 -14.84 12.21 -12.02
C LEU A 651 -13.51 12.70 -11.44
N ASN A 652 -13.00 12.07 -10.38
CA ASN A 652 -11.68 12.36 -9.85
C ASN A 652 -10.56 11.96 -10.81
N HIS A 653 -10.72 10.90 -11.63
CA HIS A 653 -9.76 10.59 -12.70
C HIS A 653 -9.52 11.81 -13.61
N VAL A 654 -10.59 12.50 -13.99
CA VAL A 654 -10.51 13.69 -14.82
C VAL A 654 -9.82 14.87 -14.10
N THR A 655 -9.94 14.98 -12.76
CA THR A 655 -9.22 16.03 -12.02
C THR A 655 -7.69 15.89 -12.12
N GLN A 656 -7.16 14.65 -12.27
CA GLN A 656 -5.72 14.41 -12.34
C GLN A 656 -5.07 14.95 -13.61
N ILE A 657 -5.86 15.19 -14.67
CA ILE A 657 -5.38 15.78 -15.92
C ILE A 657 -4.86 17.21 -15.69
N VAL A 658 -5.47 17.97 -14.77
CA VAL A 658 -5.10 19.37 -14.49
C VAL A 658 -3.84 19.44 -13.64
N GLY A 659 -2.81 20.15 -14.10
CA GLY A 659 -1.48 20.14 -13.48
C GLY A 659 -0.84 18.77 -13.54
N GLY A 660 -1.30 17.90 -14.44
CA GLY A 660 -0.79 16.56 -14.65
C GLY A 660 0.57 16.56 -15.35
N MET A 661 1.34 15.49 -15.04
CA MET A 661 2.65 15.25 -15.61
C MET A 661 2.71 13.77 -16.03
N ASP A 662 2.64 13.49 -17.31
CA ASP A 662 2.83 12.13 -17.85
C ASP A 662 4.23 11.63 -17.51
N SER A 663 4.34 10.49 -16.84
CA SER A 663 5.62 9.87 -16.47
C SER A 663 5.92 8.63 -17.30
N GLN A 664 7.19 8.42 -17.59
CA GLN A 664 7.74 7.17 -18.10
C GLN A 664 9.13 6.99 -17.53
N GLU A 665 9.36 5.90 -16.79
CA GLU A 665 10.70 5.60 -16.34
C GLU A 665 11.65 5.37 -17.51
N ARG A 666 12.78 6.06 -17.46
CA ARG A 666 13.83 5.99 -18.49
C ARG A 666 15.21 6.08 -17.89
N HIS A 667 16.11 5.27 -18.41
CA HIS A 667 17.52 5.30 -18.05
C HIS A 667 18.37 6.00 -19.12
N TYR A 668 19.60 6.32 -18.79
CA TYR A 668 20.55 6.86 -19.78
C TYR A 668 20.61 5.98 -21.02
N GLY A 669 20.54 6.61 -22.20
CA GLY A 669 20.52 5.95 -23.49
C GLY A 669 19.12 5.61 -24.02
N GLN A 670 18.05 6.02 -23.34
CA GLN A 670 16.68 6.06 -23.85
C GLN A 670 16.34 7.50 -24.29
N ALA A 671 15.59 7.64 -25.37
CA ALA A 671 15.18 8.94 -25.91
C ALA A 671 13.99 9.54 -25.15
N GLY A 672 13.92 10.87 -25.08
CA GLY A 672 12.81 11.62 -24.51
C GLY A 672 12.91 11.89 -23.00
N PRO A 673 12.07 12.79 -22.48
CA PRO A 673 12.02 13.11 -21.06
C PRO A 673 11.34 12.00 -20.25
N ARG A 674 11.63 11.93 -18.96
CA ARG A 674 10.89 11.07 -18.01
C ARG A 674 9.50 11.65 -17.71
N PHE A 675 9.37 12.98 -17.73
CA PHE A 675 8.16 13.69 -17.35
C PHE A 675 7.74 14.66 -18.45
N THR A 676 6.47 14.61 -18.86
CA THR A 676 5.90 15.46 -19.91
C THR A 676 4.64 16.14 -19.40
N PRO A 677 4.55 17.47 -19.38
CA PRO A 677 3.34 18.16 -18.94
C PRO A 677 2.14 17.80 -19.83
N VAL A 678 0.99 17.60 -19.19
CA VAL A 678 -0.26 17.45 -19.95
C VAL A 678 -0.56 18.73 -20.72
N PRO A 679 -0.88 18.65 -22.04
CA PRO A 679 -1.16 19.83 -22.85
C PRO A 679 -2.26 20.70 -22.26
N LYS A 680 -2.09 22.03 -22.32
CA LYS A 680 -3.03 23.06 -21.81
C LYS A 680 -4.47 22.82 -22.26
N GLU A 681 -4.66 22.52 -23.54
CA GLU A 681 -5.98 22.29 -24.15
C GLU A 681 -6.70 21.11 -23.51
N ARG A 682 -5.97 20.04 -23.21
CA ARG A 682 -6.50 18.84 -22.52
C ARG A 682 -6.86 19.16 -21.07
N GLN A 683 -6.05 19.96 -20.39
CA GLN A 683 -6.35 20.42 -19.02
C GLN A 683 -7.61 21.29 -18.99
N ARG A 684 -7.78 22.20 -19.95
CA ARG A 684 -9.01 23.04 -20.07
C ARG A 684 -10.24 22.20 -20.39
N ALA A 685 -10.10 21.20 -21.28
CA ALA A 685 -11.18 20.29 -21.60
C ALA A 685 -11.63 19.50 -20.35
N ALA A 686 -10.69 19.10 -19.48
CA ALA A 686 -11.00 18.44 -18.21
C ALA A 686 -11.82 19.36 -17.29
N VAL A 687 -11.44 20.63 -17.13
CA VAL A 687 -12.21 21.59 -16.33
C VAL A 687 -13.62 21.78 -16.89
N ALA A 688 -13.77 21.91 -18.21
CA ALA A 688 -15.08 22.05 -18.85
C ALA A 688 -15.95 20.80 -18.64
N PHE A 689 -15.37 19.61 -18.82
CA PHE A 689 -16.07 18.34 -18.58
C PHE A 689 -16.56 18.20 -17.14
N LEU A 690 -15.72 18.55 -16.15
CA LEU A 690 -16.09 18.55 -14.74
C LEU A 690 -17.22 19.56 -14.45
N GLY A 691 -17.19 20.71 -15.12
CA GLY A 691 -18.27 21.70 -15.04
C GLY A 691 -19.64 21.14 -15.41
N ASP A 692 -19.70 20.34 -16.47
CA ASP A 692 -20.94 19.76 -16.98
C ASP A 692 -21.38 18.49 -16.25
N ASN A 693 -20.46 17.71 -15.69
CA ASN A 693 -20.75 16.39 -15.12
C ASN A 693 -20.62 16.34 -13.59
N ALA A 694 -19.61 16.97 -13.00
CA ALA A 694 -19.39 16.99 -11.56
C ALA A 694 -20.13 18.14 -10.87
N PHE A 695 -20.06 19.35 -11.47
CA PHE A 695 -20.57 20.58 -10.85
C PHE A 695 -21.99 20.93 -11.27
N ALA A 696 -22.58 20.23 -12.24
CA ALA A 696 -23.99 20.28 -12.51
C ALA A 696 -24.81 19.54 -11.43
N THR A 697 -26.12 19.85 -11.36
CA THR A 697 -27.05 19.08 -10.51
C THR A 697 -27.16 17.64 -11.01
N PRO A 698 -26.78 16.63 -10.21
CA PRO A 698 -26.68 15.23 -10.68
C PRO A 698 -28.06 14.55 -10.72
N LYS A 699 -28.85 14.85 -11.73
CA LYS A 699 -30.27 14.46 -11.85
C LYS A 699 -30.53 12.95 -11.71
N ALA A 700 -29.59 12.12 -12.14
CA ALA A 700 -29.72 10.65 -12.02
C ALA A 700 -29.76 10.17 -10.56
N PHE A 701 -29.15 10.89 -9.63
CA PHE A 701 -29.03 10.51 -8.21
C PHE A 701 -30.10 11.13 -7.31
N ILE A 702 -31.00 11.96 -7.81
CA ILE A 702 -31.92 12.75 -6.99
C ILE A 702 -33.40 12.39 -7.24
N SER A 703 -33.70 11.11 -7.54
CA SER A 703 -35.05 10.60 -7.63
C SER A 703 -35.74 10.64 -6.27
N ALA A 704 -36.86 11.38 -6.15
CA ALA A 704 -37.60 11.48 -4.90
C ALA A 704 -38.15 10.13 -4.42
N ASP A 705 -38.56 9.28 -5.35
CA ASP A 705 -39.12 7.95 -5.04
C ASP A 705 -38.03 7.01 -4.47
N LEU A 706 -36.82 7.12 -4.96
CA LEU A 706 -35.66 6.37 -4.46
C LEU A 706 -35.23 6.88 -3.08
N LEU A 707 -34.99 8.19 -2.97
CA LEU A 707 -34.44 8.81 -1.78
C LEU A 707 -35.34 8.65 -0.56
N ARG A 708 -36.67 8.79 -0.73
CA ARG A 708 -37.63 8.62 0.37
C ARG A 708 -37.75 7.19 0.89
N LYS A 709 -37.24 6.19 0.17
CA LYS A 709 -37.10 4.83 0.67
C LYS A 709 -35.88 4.64 1.56
N MET A 710 -34.87 5.48 1.38
CA MET A 710 -33.59 5.34 2.08
C MET A 710 -33.52 6.23 3.33
N GLU A 711 -33.99 7.48 3.22
CA GLU A 711 -33.85 8.43 4.32
C GLU A 711 -34.93 9.55 4.25
N PRO A 712 -35.28 10.15 5.39
CA PRO A 712 -36.25 11.28 5.41
C PRO A 712 -35.62 12.58 4.92
N ASN A 713 -34.31 12.77 5.11
CA ASN A 713 -33.51 13.95 4.73
C ASN A 713 -32.01 13.56 4.71
N GLY A 714 -31.14 14.42 4.16
CA GLY A 714 -29.68 14.20 4.14
C GLY A 714 -29.09 14.18 2.74
N GLU A 715 -29.90 14.00 1.72
CA GLU A 715 -29.47 13.88 0.34
C GLU A 715 -28.71 15.13 -0.15
N LEU A 716 -29.17 16.34 0.20
CA LEU A 716 -28.43 17.58 -0.14
C LEU A 716 -27.01 17.58 0.43
N PHE A 717 -26.82 17.06 1.64
CA PHE A 717 -25.51 16.94 2.27
C PHE A 717 -24.63 15.89 1.56
N ARG A 718 -25.21 14.74 1.19
CA ARG A 718 -24.50 13.66 0.50
C ARG A 718 -23.97 14.12 -0.86
N ILE A 719 -24.80 14.76 -1.68
CA ILE A 719 -24.39 15.32 -2.98
C ILE A 719 -23.37 16.43 -2.78
N ARG A 720 -23.58 17.34 -1.81
CA ARG A 720 -22.60 18.37 -1.47
C ARG A 720 -21.25 17.76 -1.14
N SER A 721 -21.22 16.71 -0.31
CA SER A 721 -19.97 16.04 0.10
C SER A 721 -19.23 15.46 -1.09
N ALA A 722 -19.93 14.77 -2.00
CA ALA A 722 -19.36 14.20 -3.21
C ALA A 722 -18.78 15.30 -4.12
N GLN A 723 -19.55 16.35 -4.42
CA GLN A 723 -19.10 17.47 -5.25
C GLN A 723 -17.93 18.25 -4.61
N THR A 724 -17.98 18.45 -3.28
CA THR A 724 -16.91 19.14 -2.54
C THR A 724 -15.61 18.37 -2.57
N ARG A 725 -15.65 17.03 -2.54
CA ARG A 725 -14.47 16.18 -2.68
C ARG A 725 -13.79 16.36 -4.04
N ILE A 726 -14.57 16.31 -5.12
CA ILE A 726 -14.07 16.54 -6.50
C ILE A 726 -13.49 17.95 -6.63
N LEU A 727 -14.22 18.96 -6.18
CA LEU A 727 -13.80 20.35 -6.22
C LEU A 727 -12.54 20.58 -5.39
N GLY A 728 -12.47 20.01 -4.18
CA GLY A 728 -11.32 20.11 -3.28
C GLY A 728 -10.06 19.48 -3.86
N SER A 729 -10.20 18.33 -4.55
CA SER A 729 -9.13 17.71 -5.32
C SER A 729 -8.68 18.61 -6.47
N LEU A 730 -9.61 19.15 -7.25
CA LEU A 730 -9.34 19.98 -8.42
C LEU A 730 -8.57 21.26 -8.07
N ILE A 731 -8.95 21.98 -7.01
CA ILE A 731 -8.30 23.23 -6.62
C ILE A 731 -7.30 23.08 -5.47
N SER A 732 -6.69 21.91 -5.27
CA SER A 732 -5.70 21.68 -4.21
C SER A 732 -4.46 22.57 -4.38
N SER A 733 -3.84 22.98 -3.26
CA SER A 733 -2.60 23.81 -3.29
C SER A 733 -1.47 23.12 -4.03
N THR A 734 -1.30 21.81 -3.84
CA THR A 734 -0.31 21.01 -4.57
C THR A 734 -0.51 21.07 -6.10
N ARG A 735 -1.76 21.10 -6.56
CA ARG A 735 -2.06 21.21 -7.98
C ARG A 735 -1.77 22.62 -8.51
N LEU A 736 -2.11 23.66 -7.75
CA LEU A 736 -1.75 25.04 -8.11
C LEU A 736 -0.23 25.20 -8.19
N GLN A 737 0.52 24.69 -7.22
CA GLN A 737 1.97 24.71 -7.26
C GLN A 737 2.51 24.06 -8.54
N ARG A 738 1.97 22.89 -8.94
CA ARG A 738 2.38 22.25 -10.20
C ARG A 738 2.08 23.10 -11.44
N LEU A 739 0.94 23.79 -11.45
CA LEU A 739 0.62 24.73 -12.54
C LEU A 739 1.57 25.92 -12.55
N GLU A 740 1.95 26.47 -11.39
CA GLU A 740 2.94 27.54 -11.25
C GLU A 740 4.32 27.10 -11.76
N GLU A 741 4.75 25.90 -11.40
CA GLU A 741 6.01 25.31 -11.88
C GLU A 741 5.99 25.07 -13.39
N GLN A 742 4.88 24.57 -13.94
CA GLN A 742 4.70 24.43 -15.39
C GLN A 742 4.72 25.78 -16.10
N GLU A 743 4.07 26.81 -15.56
CA GLU A 743 4.11 28.15 -16.11
C GLU A 743 5.52 28.74 -16.10
N ALA A 744 6.26 28.57 -15.00
CA ALA A 744 7.64 29.04 -14.86
C ALA A 744 8.59 28.40 -15.86
N LEU A 745 8.38 27.12 -16.21
CA LEU A 745 9.22 26.37 -17.15
C LEU A 745 8.79 26.55 -18.61
N ASP A 746 7.50 26.52 -18.91
CA ASP A 746 6.95 26.43 -20.26
C ASP A 746 6.30 27.73 -20.74
N GLY A 747 6.14 28.73 -19.86
CA GLY A 747 5.58 30.06 -20.16
C GLY A 747 4.16 29.97 -20.73
N ALA A 748 3.92 30.64 -21.85
CA ALA A 748 2.58 30.72 -22.47
C ALA A 748 1.99 29.36 -22.93
N LYS A 749 2.79 28.30 -23.01
CA LYS A 749 2.31 26.96 -23.35
C LYS A 749 1.63 26.28 -22.16
N ALA A 750 1.95 26.71 -20.93
CA ALA A 750 1.36 26.17 -19.72
C ALA A 750 -0.06 26.70 -19.50
N TYR A 751 -0.83 25.99 -18.70
CA TYR A 751 -2.13 26.45 -18.22
C TYR A 751 -1.91 27.33 -16.98
N ALA A 752 -1.92 28.63 -17.16
CA ALA A 752 -1.63 29.59 -16.09
C ALA A 752 -2.60 29.41 -14.92
N PRO A 753 -2.11 29.45 -13.65
CA PRO A 753 -2.93 29.18 -12.45
C PRO A 753 -4.12 30.14 -12.30
N ASP A 754 -3.97 31.41 -12.68
CA ASP A 754 -5.04 32.40 -12.67
C ASP A 754 -6.14 32.08 -13.69
N GLN A 755 -5.75 31.66 -14.90
CA GLN A 755 -6.69 31.25 -15.95
C GLN A 755 -7.42 29.96 -15.51
N PHE A 756 -6.71 28.99 -14.90
CA PHE A 756 -7.32 27.80 -14.38
C PHE A 756 -8.40 28.10 -13.33
N LEU A 757 -8.10 28.93 -12.34
CA LEU A 757 -9.08 29.33 -11.31
C LEU A 757 -10.28 30.08 -11.91
N ALA A 758 -10.04 30.93 -12.87
CA ALA A 758 -11.13 31.65 -13.58
C ALA A 758 -12.04 30.68 -14.35
N ASP A 759 -11.44 29.65 -15.04
CA ASP A 759 -12.21 28.64 -15.76
C ASP A 759 -13.01 27.75 -14.78
N VAL A 760 -12.45 27.37 -13.61
CA VAL A 760 -13.20 26.65 -12.56
C VAL A 760 -14.35 27.50 -12.02
N ARG A 761 -14.11 28.76 -11.66
CA ARG A 761 -15.16 29.67 -11.20
C ARG A 761 -16.30 29.75 -12.22
N LYS A 762 -15.98 29.90 -13.50
CA LYS A 762 -16.99 29.97 -14.57
C LYS A 762 -17.89 28.73 -14.58
N THR A 763 -17.36 27.55 -14.34
CA THR A 763 -18.19 26.32 -14.28
C THR A 763 -19.03 26.23 -13.01
N VAL A 764 -18.49 26.63 -11.84
CA VAL A 764 -19.18 26.61 -10.56
C VAL A 764 -20.25 27.73 -10.45
N PHE A 765 -20.06 28.82 -11.09
CA PHE A 765 -20.94 30.02 -11.04
C PHE A 765 -21.55 30.37 -12.40
N LYS A 766 -21.76 29.39 -13.28
CA LYS A 766 -22.25 29.60 -14.64
C LYS A 766 -23.59 30.36 -14.70
N GLU A 767 -24.41 30.28 -13.66
CA GLU A 767 -25.69 30.97 -13.55
C GLU A 767 -25.52 32.52 -13.53
N LEU A 768 -24.37 33.03 -13.08
CA LEU A 768 -24.10 34.48 -13.03
C LEU A 768 -23.99 35.11 -14.42
N ASP A 769 -23.73 34.32 -15.46
CA ASP A 769 -23.70 34.79 -16.86
C ASP A 769 -25.12 34.97 -17.44
N SER A 770 -26.15 34.51 -16.76
CA SER A 770 -27.55 34.67 -17.18
C SER A 770 -28.07 36.08 -16.98
N ALA A 771 -28.97 36.51 -17.86
CA ALA A 771 -29.68 37.78 -17.71
C ALA A 771 -30.58 37.79 -16.44
N ALA A 772 -31.05 36.62 -15.99
CA ALA A 772 -31.86 36.43 -14.79
C ALA A 772 -31.37 35.21 -14.02
N PRO A 773 -30.28 35.32 -13.23
CA PRO A 773 -29.69 34.22 -12.51
C PRO A 773 -30.70 33.46 -11.63
N GLN A 774 -30.69 32.11 -11.75
CA GLN A 774 -31.47 31.23 -10.91
C GLN A 774 -30.58 30.06 -10.48
N VAL A 775 -30.42 29.87 -9.17
CA VAL A 775 -29.54 28.86 -8.57
C VAL A 775 -30.39 27.86 -7.78
N ASP A 776 -30.41 26.59 -8.18
CA ASP A 776 -31.11 25.53 -7.44
C ASP A 776 -30.38 25.14 -6.12
N ALA A 777 -31.01 24.33 -5.28
CA ALA A 777 -30.52 24.01 -3.95
C ALA A 777 -29.17 23.28 -3.99
N TYR A 778 -28.94 22.38 -4.94
CA TYR A 778 -27.67 21.63 -5.09
C TYR A 778 -26.55 22.55 -5.51
N ARG A 779 -26.83 23.43 -6.48
CA ARG A 779 -25.88 24.45 -6.96
C ARG A 779 -25.53 25.44 -5.86
N ARG A 780 -26.53 25.89 -5.06
CA ARG A 780 -26.25 26.73 -3.90
C ARG A 780 -25.31 26.09 -2.91
N ASN A 781 -25.44 24.80 -2.67
CA ASN A 781 -24.52 24.03 -1.80
C ASN A 781 -23.12 23.97 -2.36
N LEU A 782 -22.96 23.67 -3.65
CA LEU A 782 -21.66 23.64 -4.32
C LEU A 782 -20.98 25.01 -4.28
N GLN A 783 -21.71 26.09 -4.58
CA GLN A 783 -21.20 27.47 -4.58
C GLN A 783 -20.73 27.89 -3.18
N ARG A 784 -21.45 27.53 -2.12
CA ARG A 784 -20.99 27.69 -0.72
C ARG A 784 -19.70 26.92 -0.47
N SER A 785 -19.65 25.66 -0.87
CA SER A 785 -18.45 24.85 -0.70
C SER A 785 -17.23 25.45 -1.42
N TYR A 786 -17.42 26.04 -2.60
CA TYR A 786 -16.34 26.74 -3.30
C TYR A 786 -15.78 27.91 -2.46
N VAL A 787 -16.66 28.79 -1.96
CA VAL A 787 -16.26 29.95 -1.15
C VAL A 787 -15.59 29.50 0.15
N GLU A 788 -16.11 28.46 0.81
CA GLU A 788 -15.53 27.87 2.02
C GLU A 788 -14.14 27.27 1.78
N LEU A 789 -13.98 26.50 0.69
CA LEU A 789 -12.70 25.88 0.33
C LEU A 789 -11.62 26.93 0.00
N VAL A 790 -11.96 27.90 -0.85
CA VAL A 790 -11.01 28.94 -1.25
C VAL A 790 -10.72 29.89 -0.07
N GLY A 791 -11.73 30.27 0.69
CA GLY A 791 -11.59 31.15 1.86
C GLY A 791 -10.77 30.51 2.99
N GLY A 792 -10.98 29.22 3.23
CA GLY A 792 -10.20 28.45 4.21
C GLY A 792 -8.70 28.40 3.86
N ARG A 793 -8.36 28.32 2.58
CA ARG A 793 -6.96 28.29 2.11
C ARG A 793 -6.24 29.61 2.24
N ILE A 794 -6.91 30.75 2.02
CA ILE A 794 -6.30 32.07 2.17
C ILE A 794 -5.69 32.28 3.56
N ASN A 795 -6.33 31.74 4.58
CA ASN A 795 -5.95 31.94 5.98
C ASN A 795 -5.18 30.77 6.57
N SER A 796 -4.84 29.76 5.77
CA SER A 796 -4.02 28.63 6.21
C SER A 796 -2.58 29.04 6.46
N MET A 797 -2.03 28.68 7.63
CA MET A 797 -0.62 28.93 7.96
C MET A 797 0.33 27.99 7.22
N PHE A 798 -0.19 26.94 6.58
CA PHE A 798 0.60 25.95 5.85
C PHE A 798 0.80 26.30 4.37
N ILE A 799 0.17 27.36 3.87
CA ILE A 799 0.34 27.83 2.48
C ILE A 799 1.46 28.87 2.46
N THR A 800 2.59 28.51 1.88
CA THR A 800 3.80 29.34 1.79
C THR A 800 4.14 29.75 0.35
N ASP A 801 3.37 29.27 -0.63
CA ASP A 801 3.52 29.50 -2.07
C ASP A 801 2.61 30.64 -2.59
N ASP A 802 2.63 30.88 -3.90
CA ASP A 802 1.84 31.90 -4.58
C ASP A 802 0.35 31.59 -4.65
N SER A 803 -0.11 30.43 -4.23
CA SER A 803 -1.53 30.05 -4.24
C SER A 803 -2.38 30.99 -3.35
N ARG A 804 -1.81 31.56 -2.29
CA ARG A 804 -2.52 32.51 -1.41
C ARG A 804 -2.94 33.80 -2.16
N PRO A 805 -2.06 34.55 -2.86
CA PRO A 805 -2.48 35.69 -3.66
C PRO A 805 -3.44 35.32 -4.78
N LEU A 806 -3.31 34.17 -5.41
CA LEU A 806 -4.22 33.64 -6.43
C LEU A 806 -5.63 33.46 -5.85
N PHE A 807 -5.77 32.75 -4.74
CA PHE A 807 -7.07 32.57 -4.07
C PHE A 807 -7.69 33.89 -3.61
N ARG A 808 -6.88 34.84 -3.13
CA ARG A 808 -7.40 36.20 -2.79
C ARG A 808 -7.90 36.96 -4.02
N GLY A 809 -7.16 36.91 -5.12
CA GLY A 809 -7.55 37.49 -6.40
C GLY A 809 -8.85 36.88 -6.92
N GLU A 810 -8.95 35.56 -6.79
CA GLU A 810 -10.12 34.78 -7.20
C GLU A 810 -11.39 35.17 -6.44
N LEU A 811 -11.34 35.25 -5.10
CA LEU A 811 -12.49 35.69 -4.30
C LEU A 811 -12.89 37.15 -4.59
N LYS A 812 -11.92 38.06 -4.85
CA LYS A 812 -12.23 39.44 -5.26
C LYS A 812 -12.95 39.45 -6.59
N SER A 813 -12.51 38.67 -7.56
CA SER A 813 -13.14 38.55 -8.88
C SER A 813 -14.58 38.04 -8.76
N LEU A 814 -14.79 36.98 -7.93
CA LEU A 814 -16.12 36.45 -7.64
C LEU A 814 -17.02 37.48 -6.96
N ALA A 815 -16.51 38.22 -5.95
CA ALA A 815 -17.27 39.26 -5.26
C ALA A 815 -17.80 40.35 -6.23
N ASN A 816 -16.99 40.74 -7.22
CA ASN A 816 -17.42 41.70 -8.27
C ASN A 816 -18.54 41.11 -9.14
N GLN A 817 -18.42 39.81 -9.54
CA GLN A 817 -19.48 39.14 -10.32
C GLN A 817 -20.77 38.99 -9.53
N LEU A 818 -20.70 38.62 -8.25
CA LEU A 818 -21.86 38.54 -7.36
C LEU A 818 -22.54 39.92 -7.24
N THR A 819 -21.76 40.99 -7.06
CA THR A 819 -22.31 42.37 -6.97
C THR A 819 -23.11 42.75 -8.22
N ALA A 820 -22.64 42.36 -9.41
CA ALA A 820 -23.35 42.61 -10.67
C ALA A 820 -24.58 41.70 -10.88
N ALA A 821 -24.60 40.50 -10.30
CA ALA A 821 -25.66 39.50 -10.48
C ALA A 821 -26.83 39.63 -9.46
N ILE A 822 -26.57 40.06 -8.22
CA ILE A 822 -27.56 40.19 -7.14
C ILE A 822 -28.82 40.93 -7.57
N PRO A 823 -28.74 42.13 -8.19
CA PRO A 823 -29.95 42.86 -8.61
C PRO A 823 -30.72 42.17 -9.73
N LYS A 824 -30.12 41.25 -10.45
CA LYS A 824 -30.74 40.51 -11.59
C LYS A 824 -31.33 39.15 -11.17
N ALA A 825 -31.18 38.73 -9.92
CA ALA A 825 -31.61 37.41 -9.43
C ALA A 825 -33.13 37.21 -9.69
N SER A 826 -33.48 36.05 -10.29
CA SER A 826 -34.85 35.72 -10.72
C SER A 826 -35.82 35.46 -9.57
N ASN A 827 -35.32 35.03 -8.40
CA ASN A 827 -36.12 34.74 -7.23
C ASN A 827 -35.39 35.12 -5.94
N ARG A 828 -36.16 35.16 -4.83
CA ARG A 828 -35.68 35.56 -3.52
C ARG A 828 -34.58 34.66 -2.97
N GLU A 829 -34.69 33.34 -3.11
CA GLU A 829 -33.72 32.36 -2.60
C GLU A 829 -32.35 32.56 -3.28
N THR A 830 -32.33 32.75 -4.59
CA THR A 830 -31.12 33.06 -5.34
C THR A 830 -30.51 34.38 -4.88
N LYS A 831 -31.32 35.43 -4.72
CA LYS A 831 -30.82 36.73 -4.26
C LYS A 831 -30.15 36.64 -2.88
N LEU A 832 -30.84 36.03 -1.89
CA LEU A 832 -30.30 35.82 -0.53
C LEU A 832 -29.04 35.00 -0.55
N HIS A 833 -28.98 33.93 -1.37
CA HIS A 833 -27.79 33.11 -1.52
C HIS A 833 -26.59 33.91 -2.06
N LEU A 834 -26.77 34.71 -3.09
CA LEU A 834 -25.69 35.54 -3.67
C LEU A 834 -25.23 36.65 -2.73
N GLU A 835 -26.13 37.23 -1.95
CA GLU A 835 -25.83 38.19 -0.89
C GLU A 835 -24.98 37.51 0.24
N ASP A 836 -25.42 36.36 0.74
CA ASP A 836 -24.69 35.58 1.75
C ASP A 836 -23.27 35.19 1.28
N LEU A 837 -23.11 34.69 0.05
CA LEU A 837 -21.81 34.40 -0.52
C LEU A 837 -20.88 35.62 -0.55
N LYS A 838 -21.41 36.78 -0.90
CA LYS A 838 -20.65 38.07 -0.92
C LYS A 838 -20.16 38.40 0.49
N ASP A 839 -21.00 38.25 1.51
CA ASP A 839 -20.66 38.50 2.90
C ASP A 839 -19.62 37.49 3.41
N GLN A 840 -19.73 36.21 3.06
CA GLN A 840 -18.75 35.17 3.37
C GLN A 840 -17.39 35.48 2.73
N ILE A 841 -17.36 35.96 1.47
CA ILE A 841 -16.14 36.38 0.81
C ILE A 841 -15.52 37.62 1.50
N ALA A 842 -16.32 38.62 1.85
CA ALA A 842 -15.84 39.78 2.59
C ALA A 842 -15.18 39.37 3.92
N LYS A 843 -15.81 38.46 4.64
CA LYS A 843 -15.28 37.89 5.87
C LYS A 843 -13.96 37.11 5.63
N ALA A 844 -13.90 36.28 4.61
CA ALA A 844 -12.70 35.51 4.29
C ALA A 844 -11.49 36.37 3.87
N LEU A 845 -11.78 37.54 3.27
CA LEU A 845 -10.75 38.49 2.85
C LEU A 845 -10.30 39.44 3.97
N ASP A 846 -11.01 39.51 5.11
CA ASP A 846 -10.63 40.32 6.26
C ASP A 846 -9.35 39.77 6.91
N PRO A 847 -8.27 40.54 7.03
CA PRO A 847 -7.03 40.10 7.67
C PRO A 847 -7.18 39.71 9.14
N LYS A 848 -8.25 40.17 9.81
CA LYS A 848 -8.56 39.83 11.21
C LYS A 848 -9.29 38.50 11.36
N PHE A 849 -9.81 37.92 10.28
CA PHE A 849 -10.51 36.67 10.31
C PHE A 849 -9.53 35.48 10.42
N GLN A 850 -9.60 34.75 11.51
CA GLN A 850 -8.96 33.45 11.64
C GLN A 850 -10.01 32.38 11.43
N ALA A 851 -9.81 31.50 10.46
CA ALA A 851 -10.67 30.32 10.29
C ALA A 851 -10.63 29.47 11.57
N PRO A 852 -11.76 28.93 12.05
CA PRO A 852 -11.75 28.01 13.18
C PRO A 852 -10.78 26.85 12.92
N LEU A 853 -9.90 26.58 13.88
CA LEU A 853 -9.06 25.38 13.87
C LEU A 853 -9.99 24.16 14.00
N GLY A 854 -10.37 23.54 12.88
CA GLY A 854 -11.23 22.36 12.94
C GLY A 854 -12.00 22.00 11.67
N THR A 855 -12.03 22.84 10.65
CA THR A 855 -12.77 22.53 9.41
C THR A 855 -11.90 21.95 8.28
N SER A 856 -10.63 21.66 8.52
CA SER A 856 -9.73 21.03 7.55
C SER A 856 -9.53 19.54 7.79
N ASN A 857 -10.53 18.83 8.29
CA ASN A 857 -10.56 17.36 8.24
C ASN A 857 -10.90 16.88 6.82
N PHE A 858 -10.19 17.38 5.82
CA PHE A 858 -10.05 16.64 4.58
C PHE A 858 -8.93 15.64 4.83
N LEU A 859 -9.33 14.45 5.22
CA LEU A 859 -8.49 13.28 5.31
C LEU A 859 -7.70 13.16 4.00
N PHE A 860 -6.40 13.35 4.12
CA PHE A 860 -5.47 12.74 3.17
C PHE A 860 -5.81 11.26 3.09
N PRO A 861 -5.61 10.61 1.95
CA PRO A 861 -5.71 9.16 1.91
C PRO A 861 -4.87 8.64 3.07
N VAL A 862 -5.50 7.89 3.95
CA VAL A 862 -4.80 7.16 5.00
C VAL A 862 -3.89 6.21 4.26
N ARG A 863 -2.60 6.51 4.17
CA ARG A 863 -1.60 5.50 3.88
C ARG A 863 -1.86 4.41 4.90
N GLY A 864 -2.09 3.20 4.42
CA GLY A 864 -2.25 2.04 5.27
C GLY A 864 -1.15 2.08 6.33
N LEU A 865 -1.53 1.89 7.58
CA LEU A 865 -0.68 2.10 8.77
C LEU A 865 0.61 1.26 8.79
N ASP A 866 0.91 0.49 7.76
CA ASP A 866 1.93 -0.55 7.79
C ASP A 866 2.82 -0.68 6.54
N GLY A 867 2.75 0.25 5.59
CA GLY A 867 3.52 0.10 4.35
C GLY A 867 3.05 -1.06 3.45
N MET A 868 2.08 -1.84 3.87
CA MET A 868 1.31 -2.73 3.01
C MET A 868 0.19 -1.91 2.39
N GLU A 869 0.24 -1.72 1.07
CA GLU A 869 -0.93 -1.27 0.32
C GLU A 869 -2.04 -2.30 0.54
N LEU A 870 -3.18 -1.85 1.06
CA LEU A 870 -4.37 -2.71 1.09
C LEU A 870 -4.69 -3.03 -0.37
N CYS A 871 -4.64 -4.29 -0.76
CA CYS A 871 -4.90 -4.72 -2.14
C CYS A 871 -6.29 -4.30 -2.63
N TRP A 872 -7.19 -4.01 -1.68
CA TRP A 872 -8.58 -3.67 -1.93
C TRP A 872 -9.01 -2.55 -0.97
N PRO A 873 -8.60 -1.28 -1.22
CA PRO A 873 -8.94 -0.17 -0.33
C PRO A 873 -10.46 -0.02 -0.24
N ASP A 874 -10.96 -0.02 0.99
CA ASP A 874 -12.38 0.26 1.25
C ASP A 874 -12.62 1.78 1.09
N TYR A 875 -13.22 2.17 -0.03
CA TYR A 875 -13.70 3.52 -0.28
C TYR A 875 -15.10 3.75 0.33
N SER A 876 -15.52 2.93 1.29
CA SER A 876 -16.78 3.17 1.98
C SER A 876 -16.74 4.56 2.60
N ILE A 877 -17.65 5.42 2.15
CA ILE A 877 -17.86 6.76 2.66
C ILE A 877 -18.41 6.61 4.07
N THR A 878 -17.53 6.61 5.09
CA THR A 878 -17.99 6.80 6.46
C THR A 878 -18.51 8.24 6.58
N VAL A 879 -19.80 8.40 6.36
CA VAL A 879 -20.51 9.60 6.77
C VAL A 879 -20.57 9.58 8.29
N GLU A 880 -19.61 10.23 8.95
CA GLU A 880 -19.75 10.53 10.36
C GLU A 880 -20.97 11.46 10.52
N ARG A 881 -22.06 10.91 11.03
CA ARG A 881 -23.15 11.70 11.56
C ARG A 881 -22.62 12.41 12.80
N GLN A 882 -22.40 13.70 12.74
CA GLN A 882 -22.36 14.53 13.96
C GLN A 882 -23.79 14.66 14.50
N PRO A 883 -23.96 14.66 15.85
CA PRO A 883 -25.22 14.72 16.51
C PRO A 883 -26.02 16.02 16.25
#